data_71757929d12615655816138a3917b210
#
_entry.id   71757929d12615655816138a3917b210
#
_cell.length_a   1.000
_cell.length_b   1.000
_cell.length_c   1.000
_cell.angle_alpha   90.00
_cell.angle_beta   90.00
_cell.angle_gamma   90.00
#
_symmetry.space_group_name_H-M   'P 1'
#
loop_
_entity.id
_entity.type
_entity.pdbx_description
1 polymer ?
#
loop_
_entity_poly.entity_id
_entity_poly.type
_entity_poly.pdbx_seq_one_letter_code
_entity_poly.pdbx_strand_id
1 'polypeptide(L)'
;MLMRYPQIELQFAHSVPYGAQIHDHGVQFVVYSRSATGMRVLLYDDVADHEPSEIVECDPVDDRWGDAWSIFVPGIGPGQLYHFQADGPDMPDQGLLFNGRARLIDPYAKALAGDFLPPLDGVISPPKCVVVDDYFDWDGDRHLRHDPAEMIIYEMHVGGFTRSKSSGVDFPGTYLGVIDKIPYLQSLGVTAVELMPVHEFPIQHHDGTKPSHANYWGYDPMAFFAPHRGYAASTKPGRHVFEFKKMVKALHQAGIEVILDVVFNHTCEGNSAGPILGMKGLQNDTYYMLENGGQDYRNYSGCGNTLNTNHPVVREMILQCLKHWVYNYHIDGFRFDLASILCRGQDGEILEDAPIVEAIAEDPMLADTKIIAEAWDAAGAYQVGSFGGGLRWAEWNGRYRDDVRRFWRGDCGTLGSFATRLAGSSDLYQDSGRPPCTSINFVTSHDGFTMNDLVSYKEKHNVANGEENRDGDNNNLSDNYGVEGPARKKSIVKLRLRQIKNMMTTLMMSQGVPMIVSGDECLRTQKGNNNAYCQDNPLSWFDWKLTAKNHELLRFCQALIHFRRQQPTLRRKTFLTGQPFSHEGLPDVSWFRPDGSATDWSNGDLAMMSLLTAPSVEEDPGGLARDLLFLVNATADEREFRVPGLDKDRRWRMFLDTSAEMPNDIFPNCDGPLLDNDANLQLTCRTFQVYVRNC
;
A
#
# COMPACT_ATOMS: atom_id res chain seq x y z
N MET A 1 -36.54 25.07 -28.48
CA MET A 1 -36.44 23.68 -28.96
C MET A 1 -34.99 23.44 -29.25
N LEU A 2 -34.22 23.01 -28.23
CA LEU A 2 -32.82 22.67 -28.35
C LEU A 2 -32.77 21.39 -29.19
N MET A 3 -32.01 21.42 -30.31
CA MET A 3 -31.76 20.21 -31.06
C MET A 3 -30.95 19.29 -30.20
N ARG A 4 -31.59 18.30 -29.60
CA ARG A 4 -30.88 17.10 -29.14
C ARG A 4 -30.19 16.54 -30.39
N TYR A 5 -28.95 16.13 -30.29
CA TYR A 5 -28.25 15.38 -31.33
C TYR A 5 -28.64 13.91 -31.23
N PRO A 6 -29.84 13.47 -31.70
CA PRO A 6 -30.42 12.22 -31.27
C PRO A 6 -29.65 10.98 -31.72
N GLN A 7 -28.89 11.07 -32.79
CA GLN A 7 -28.21 9.89 -33.36
C GLN A 7 -26.86 9.62 -32.72
N ILE A 8 -26.13 10.67 -32.29
CA ILE A 8 -24.85 10.50 -31.58
C ILE A 8 -25.13 10.14 -30.13
N GLU A 9 -26.09 10.79 -29.51
CA GLU A 9 -26.54 10.53 -28.14
C GLU A 9 -27.03 9.09 -27.95
N LEU A 10 -27.80 8.54 -28.86
CA LEU A 10 -28.30 7.17 -28.81
C LEU A 10 -27.19 6.11 -28.94
N GLN A 11 -26.15 6.37 -29.68
CA GLN A 11 -25.00 5.45 -29.78
C GLN A 11 -24.16 5.42 -28.50
N PHE A 12 -24.10 6.51 -27.76
CA PHE A 12 -23.32 6.62 -26.54
C PHE A 12 -24.15 6.42 -25.26
N ALA A 13 -25.45 6.54 -25.32
CA ALA A 13 -26.33 6.35 -24.16
C ALA A 13 -26.36 4.91 -23.64
N HIS A 14 -26.14 3.92 -24.49
CA HIS A 14 -26.08 2.53 -24.09
C HIS A 14 -24.71 2.07 -23.66
N SER A 15 -23.71 2.73 -24.18
CA SER A 15 -22.35 2.34 -23.92
C SER A 15 -21.80 3.27 -22.89
N VAL A 16 -21.71 2.81 -21.69
CA VAL A 16 -20.78 3.44 -20.77
C VAL A 16 -19.62 4.10 -21.54
N PRO A 17 -19.04 5.18 -21.00
CA PRO A 17 -18.66 5.28 -19.59
C PRO A 17 -19.69 5.95 -18.71
N TYR A 18 -19.88 5.41 -17.51
CA TYR A 18 -20.62 6.06 -16.44
C TYR A 18 -19.90 7.34 -15.97
N GLY A 19 -20.64 8.17 -15.23
CA GLY A 19 -20.15 9.44 -14.73
C GLY A 19 -20.41 10.61 -15.69
N ALA A 20 -19.76 11.75 -15.43
CA ALA A 20 -19.85 12.95 -16.25
C ALA A 20 -18.89 12.90 -17.44
N GLN A 21 -19.41 12.91 -18.65
CA GLN A 21 -18.65 12.86 -19.91
C GLN A 21 -18.75 14.21 -20.62
N ILE A 22 -17.61 14.83 -20.92
CA ILE A 22 -17.53 16.13 -21.59
C ILE A 22 -17.64 15.91 -23.10
N HIS A 23 -18.49 16.71 -23.74
CA HIS A 23 -18.67 16.81 -25.19
C HIS A 23 -18.54 18.28 -25.64
N ASP A 24 -18.43 18.52 -26.94
CA ASP A 24 -18.18 19.87 -27.51
C ASP A 24 -19.17 20.95 -27.06
N HIS A 25 -20.40 20.58 -26.69
CA HIS A 25 -21.45 21.55 -26.37
C HIS A 25 -22.13 21.33 -25.03
N GLY A 26 -21.60 20.44 -24.18
CA GLY A 26 -22.21 20.13 -22.89
C GLY A 26 -21.61 18.91 -22.22
N VAL A 27 -22.30 18.40 -21.24
CA VAL A 27 -21.88 17.24 -20.46
C VAL A 27 -23.00 16.20 -20.47
N GLN A 28 -22.64 14.95 -20.74
CA GLN A 28 -23.52 13.81 -20.57
C GLN A 28 -23.26 13.18 -19.20
N PHE A 29 -24.33 13.01 -18.42
CA PHE A 29 -24.30 12.34 -17.11
C PHE A 29 -24.87 10.94 -17.26
N VAL A 30 -24.17 9.94 -16.82
CA VAL A 30 -24.61 8.53 -16.87
C VAL A 30 -24.45 7.90 -15.50
N VAL A 31 -25.54 7.34 -14.94
CA VAL A 31 -25.53 6.69 -13.63
C VAL A 31 -26.36 5.42 -13.62
N TYR A 32 -25.88 4.40 -12.88
CA TYR A 32 -26.61 3.15 -12.71
C TYR A 32 -27.62 3.27 -11.56
N SER A 33 -28.87 2.90 -11.85
CA SER A 33 -29.89 2.68 -10.83
C SER A 33 -31.05 1.85 -11.40
N ARG A 34 -31.12 0.59 -10.97
CA ARG A 34 -32.13 -0.35 -11.45
C ARG A 34 -33.53 -0.01 -10.97
N SER A 35 -33.65 0.35 -9.69
CA SER A 35 -34.94 0.51 -9.01
C SER A 35 -35.42 1.96 -8.93
N ALA A 36 -34.64 2.92 -9.41
CA ALA A 36 -35.08 4.31 -9.48
C ALA A 36 -36.27 4.45 -10.40
N THR A 37 -37.25 5.26 -9.97
CA THR A 37 -38.43 5.66 -10.74
C THR A 37 -38.31 7.06 -11.32
N GLY A 38 -37.37 7.87 -10.83
CA GLY A 38 -36.97 9.18 -11.33
C GLY A 38 -35.52 9.47 -11.00
N MET A 39 -34.88 10.25 -11.88
CA MET A 39 -33.48 10.67 -11.70
C MET A 39 -33.35 12.14 -12.06
N ARG A 40 -32.50 12.86 -11.29
CA ARG A 40 -32.22 14.29 -11.53
C ARG A 40 -30.72 14.53 -11.42
N VAL A 41 -30.25 15.50 -12.20
CA VAL A 41 -28.94 16.13 -12.03
C VAL A 41 -29.16 17.49 -11.40
N LEU A 42 -28.57 17.73 -10.24
CA LEU A 42 -28.60 18.98 -9.52
C LEU A 42 -27.33 19.76 -9.85
N LEU A 43 -27.43 20.94 -10.44
CA LEU A 43 -26.28 21.80 -10.80
C LEU A 43 -26.14 22.93 -9.79
N TYR A 44 -24.90 23.31 -9.48
CA TYR A 44 -24.58 24.36 -8.52
C TYR A 44 -23.57 25.34 -9.09
N ASP A 45 -23.63 26.59 -8.64
CA ASP A 45 -22.72 27.66 -9.05
C ASP A 45 -21.53 27.77 -8.07
N ASP A 46 -21.76 27.47 -6.79
CA ASP A 46 -20.71 27.54 -5.74
C ASP A 46 -20.71 26.33 -4.82
N VAL A 47 -19.55 26.03 -4.25
CA VAL A 47 -19.38 24.91 -3.29
C VAL A 47 -20.17 25.11 -2.00
N ALA A 48 -20.47 26.36 -1.64
CA ALA A 48 -21.22 26.72 -0.44
C ALA A 48 -22.75 26.70 -0.63
N ASP A 49 -23.26 26.52 -1.87
CA ASP A 49 -24.69 26.52 -2.14
C ASP A 49 -25.37 25.31 -1.53
N HIS A 50 -26.42 25.55 -0.72
CA HIS A 50 -27.29 24.49 -0.21
C HIS A 50 -28.28 24.04 -1.27
N GLU A 51 -28.80 24.95 -2.09
CA GLU A 51 -29.77 24.65 -3.13
C GLU A 51 -29.12 24.69 -4.51
N PRO A 52 -29.55 23.82 -5.42
CA PRO A 52 -29.05 23.84 -6.79
C PRO A 52 -29.53 25.09 -7.51
N SER A 53 -28.68 25.65 -8.39
CA SER A 53 -29.06 26.74 -9.30
C SER A 53 -29.97 26.25 -10.44
N GLU A 54 -29.83 24.96 -10.80
CA GLU A 54 -30.63 24.30 -11.81
C GLU A 54 -30.87 22.84 -11.46
N ILE A 55 -32.06 22.32 -11.75
CA ILE A 55 -32.43 20.91 -11.63
C ILE A 55 -32.78 20.39 -13.01
N VAL A 56 -32.05 19.40 -13.49
CA VAL A 56 -32.29 18.75 -14.77
C VAL A 56 -32.92 17.38 -14.53
N GLU A 57 -34.19 17.23 -14.90
CA GLU A 57 -34.96 15.99 -14.74
C GLU A 57 -34.69 15.05 -15.92
N CYS A 58 -34.40 13.79 -15.65
CA CYS A 58 -34.32 12.74 -16.65
C CYS A 58 -35.73 12.23 -16.98
N ASP A 59 -36.04 12.11 -18.26
CA ASP A 59 -37.25 11.43 -18.71
C ASP A 59 -37.10 9.91 -18.48
N PRO A 60 -38.04 9.28 -17.71
CA PRO A 60 -37.90 7.85 -17.40
C PRO A 60 -38.06 6.91 -18.61
N VAL A 61 -38.45 7.42 -19.75
CA VAL A 61 -38.59 6.67 -21.02
C VAL A 61 -37.45 6.98 -21.98
N ASP A 62 -37.18 8.28 -22.20
CA ASP A 62 -36.19 8.72 -23.19
C ASP A 62 -34.74 8.74 -22.68
N ASP A 63 -34.54 9.00 -21.36
CA ASP A 63 -33.24 9.10 -20.74
C ASP A 63 -32.85 7.85 -19.92
N ARG A 64 -33.58 6.74 -20.10
CA ARG A 64 -33.32 5.48 -19.42
C ARG A 64 -33.08 4.35 -20.41
N TRP A 65 -31.96 3.63 -20.24
CA TRP A 65 -31.52 2.52 -21.06
C TRP A 65 -31.23 1.29 -20.19
N GLY A 66 -32.22 0.40 -20.07
CA GLY A 66 -32.15 -0.67 -19.09
C GLY A 66 -32.09 -0.11 -17.67
N ASP A 67 -30.97 -0.33 -16.97
CA ASP A 67 -30.71 0.14 -15.61
C ASP A 67 -29.83 1.40 -15.56
N ALA A 68 -29.38 1.90 -16.69
CA ALA A 68 -28.61 3.13 -16.79
C ALA A 68 -29.51 4.35 -17.10
N TRP A 69 -29.32 5.42 -16.36
CA TRP A 69 -29.91 6.73 -16.60
C TRP A 69 -28.89 7.61 -17.27
N SER A 70 -29.23 8.28 -18.36
CA SER A 70 -28.30 9.04 -19.19
C SER A 70 -28.98 10.30 -19.72
N ILE A 71 -28.43 11.46 -19.37
CA ILE A 71 -28.95 12.76 -19.83
C ILE A 71 -27.82 13.67 -20.28
N PHE A 72 -28.01 14.33 -21.42
CA PHE A 72 -27.11 15.35 -21.91
C PHE A 72 -27.60 16.75 -21.48
N VAL A 73 -26.71 17.51 -20.84
CA VAL A 73 -26.96 18.88 -20.40
C VAL A 73 -26.11 19.83 -21.23
N PRO A 74 -26.71 20.61 -22.12
CA PRO A 74 -25.99 21.55 -22.97
C PRO A 74 -25.53 22.79 -22.20
N GLY A 75 -24.43 23.41 -22.69
CA GLY A 75 -24.00 24.72 -22.21
C GLY A 75 -23.12 24.69 -20.93
N ILE A 76 -22.91 23.53 -20.33
CA ILE A 76 -22.03 23.33 -19.17
C ILE A 76 -20.74 22.61 -19.58
N GLY A 77 -19.71 22.64 -18.73
CA GLY A 77 -18.40 22.05 -19.04
C GLY A 77 -17.54 21.84 -17.80
N PRO A 78 -16.20 21.75 -17.99
CA PRO A 78 -15.27 21.57 -16.88
C PRO A 78 -15.44 22.60 -15.77
N GLY A 79 -15.45 22.15 -14.52
CA GLY A 79 -15.66 22.97 -13.33
C GLY A 79 -17.11 23.03 -12.85
N GLN A 80 -18.09 22.54 -13.64
CA GLN A 80 -19.47 22.44 -13.18
C GLN A 80 -19.57 21.54 -11.96
N LEU A 81 -20.27 22.05 -10.94
CA LEU A 81 -20.58 21.32 -9.70
C LEU A 81 -21.93 20.63 -9.81
N TYR A 82 -22.02 19.40 -9.34
CA TYR A 82 -23.27 18.62 -9.45
C TYR A 82 -23.45 17.58 -8.35
N HIS A 83 -24.70 17.11 -8.19
CA HIS A 83 -25.08 15.87 -7.52
C HIS A 83 -26.12 15.12 -8.35
N PHE A 84 -26.30 13.84 -8.06
CA PHE A 84 -27.51 13.12 -8.45
C PHE A 84 -28.57 13.19 -7.35
N GLN A 85 -29.81 12.98 -7.75
CA GLN A 85 -30.95 12.76 -6.86
C GLN A 85 -31.87 11.74 -7.48
N ALA A 86 -32.30 10.73 -6.71
CA ALA A 86 -33.07 9.60 -7.21
C ALA A 86 -34.37 9.42 -6.41
N ASP A 87 -35.49 9.25 -7.12
CA ASP A 87 -36.73 8.75 -6.57
C ASP A 87 -36.83 7.24 -6.78
N GLY A 88 -37.43 6.54 -5.84
CA GLY A 88 -37.59 5.10 -5.91
C GLY A 88 -38.23 4.53 -4.65
N PRO A 89 -38.28 3.20 -4.49
CA PRO A 89 -38.87 2.59 -3.32
C PRO A 89 -37.98 2.79 -2.07
N ASP A 90 -38.60 3.28 -1.00
CA ASP A 90 -37.96 3.28 0.35
C ASP A 90 -38.49 2.07 1.12
N MET A 91 -37.76 0.97 0.98
CA MET A 91 -38.05 -0.34 1.60
C MET A 91 -36.80 -0.90 2.22
N PRO A 92 -36.38 -0.42 3.42
CA PRO A 92 -35.16 -0.83 4.08
C PRO A 92 -35.09 -2.32 4.38
N ASP A 93 -36.25 -2.95 4.60
CA ASP A 93 -36.40 -4.40 4.80
C ASP A 93 -36.12 -5.24 3.53
N GLN A 94 -35.96 -4.59 2.39
CA GLN A 94 -35.55 -5.19 1.11
C GLN A 94 -34.24 -4.62 0.58
N GLY A 95 -33.55 -3.81 1.38
CA GLY A 95 -32.30 -3.18 1.00
C GLY A 95 -32.43 -2.00 0.03
N LEU A 96 -33.61 -1.41 -0.11
CA LEU A 96 -33.86 -0.26 -0.99
C LEU A 96 -34.02 1.01 -0.15
N LEU A 97 -33.12 1.98 -0.37
CA LEU A 97 -32.98 3.18 0.48
C LEU A 97 -33.12 4.47 -0.34
N PHE A 98 -34.11 4.52 -1.24
CA PHE A 98 -34.33 5.71 -2.05
C PHE A 98 -34.93 6.83 -1.21
N ASN A 99 -34.33 8.01 -1.32
CA ASN A 99 -34.81 9.21 -0.70
C ASN A 99 -34.73 10.36 -1.71
N GLY A 100 -35.87 10.72 -2.30
CA GLY A 100 -36.00 11.79 -3.31
C GLY A 100 -35.54 13.18 -2.86
N ARG A 101 -35.03 13.32 -1.61
CA ARG A 101 -34.41 14.57 -1.11
C ARG A 101 -32.88 14.42 -0.94
N ALA A 102 -32.36 13.20 -0.96
CA ALA A 102 -30.93 12.97 -0.75
C ALA A 102 -30.08 13.50 -1.93
N ARG A 103 -28.98 14.13 -1.62
CA ARG A 103 -27.97 14.59 -2.58
C ARG A 103 -26.90 13.53 -2.68
N LEU A 104 -26.78 12.94 -3.86
CA LEU A 104 -26.00 11.73 -4.07
C LEU A 104 -24.73 12.03 -4.87
N ILE A 105 -23.61 11.62 -4.32
CA ILE A 105 -22.32 11.63 -5.00
C ILE A 105 -22.38 10.61 -6.14
N ASP A 106 -21.89 11.00 -7.29
CA ASP A 106 -21.69 10.11 -8.42
C ASP A 106 -20.60 9.07 -8.08
N PRO A 107 -20.88 7.75 -8.15
CA PRO A 107 -19.87 6.72 -7.92
C PRO A 107 -18.64 6.83 -8.84
N TYR A 108 -18.77 7.51 -9.98
CA TYR A 108 -17.72 7.75 -10.97
C TYR A 108 -17.19 9.18 -10.94
N ALA A 109 -17.45 9.95 -9.88
CA ALA A 109 -16.96 11.31 -9.75
C ALA A 109 -15.42 11.35 -9.73
N LYS A 110 -14.83 12.10 -10.66
CA LYS A 110 -13.38 12.26 -10.83
C LYS A 110 -12.77 13.32 -9.92
N ALA A 111 -13.59 14.14 -9.30
CA ALA A 111 -13.22 15.12 -8.29
C ALA A 111 -14.41 15.49 -7.42
N LEU A 112 -14.13 15.81 -6.15
CA LEU A 112 -15.08 16.44 -5.25
C LEU A 112 -14.60 17.83 -4.84
N ALA A 113 -15.53 18.70 -4.46
CA ALA A 113 -15.25 20.06 -4.01
C ALA A 113 -16.15 20.49 -2.86
N GLY A 114 -15.64 21.37 -2.00
CA GLY A 114 -16.32 21.80 -0.79
C GLY A 114 -16.24 20.77 0.33
N ASP A 115 -16.92 21.06 1.41
CA ASP A 115 -17.04 20.21 2.60
C ASP A 115 -18.49 19.76 2.76
N PHE A 116 -18.77 18.88 3.72
CA PHE A 116 -20.14 18.64 4.15
C PHE A 116 -20.74 19.96 4.64
N LEU A 117 -21.87 20.34 4.10
CA LEU A 117 -22.62 21.48 4.62
C LEU A 117 -23.52 21.02 5.78
N PRO A 118 -23.75 21.89 6.80
CA PRO A 118 -24.69 21.56 7.87
C PRO A 118 -26.04 21.12 7.30
N PRO A 119 -26.68 20.07 7.81
CA PRO A 119 -27.92 19.58 7.29
C PRO A 119 -29.02 20.68 7.31
N LEU A 120 -29.70 20.85 6.17
CA LEU A 120 -30.84 21.73 6.05
C LEU A 120 -32.11 20.87 5.95
N ASP A 121 -33.08 21.11 6.84
CA ASP A 121 -34.31 20.30 6.93
C ASP A 121 -34.07 18.77 6.98
N GLY A 122 -32.97 18.37 7.64
CA GLY A 122 -32.58 16.97 7.78
C GLY A 122 -31.93 16.36 6.52
N VAL A 123 -31.65 17.14 5.49
CA VAL A 123 -30.96 16.70 4.27
C VAL A 123 -29.46 16.88 4.45
N ILE A 124 -28.69 15.79 4.30
CA ILE A 124 -27.25 15.81 4.25
C ILE A 124 -26.81 16.37 2.90
N SER A 125 -25.87 17.31 2.93
CA SER A 125 -25.27 17.91 1.74
C SER A 125 -23.79 17.53 1.68
N PRO A 126 -23.42 16.45 0.97
CA PRO A 126 -22.02 16.03 0.84
C PRO A 126 -21.23 17.00 -0.05
N PRO A 127 -19.89 16.88 -0.10
CA PRO A 127 -19.08 17.59 -1.09
C PRO A 127 -19.61 17.35 -2.51
N LYS A 128 -19.58 18.40 -3.33
CA LYS A 128 -20.13 18.36 -4.68
C LYS A 128 -19.19 17.66 -5.64
N CYS A 129 -19.74 16.85 -6.55
CA CYS A 129 -19.00 16.32 -7.68
C CYS A 129 -18.60 17.47 -8.63
N VAL A 130 -17.45 17.34 -9.27
CA VAL A 130 -16.91 18.31 -10.22
C VAL A 130 -16.75 17.66 -11.58
N VAL A 131 -17.26 18.26 -12.63
CA VAL A 131 -16.96 17.88 -14.01
C VAL A 131 -15.50 18.21 -14.30
N VAL A 132 -14.68 17.21 -14.60
CA VAL A 132 -13.24 17.34 -14.79
C VAL A 132 -12.85 17.04 -16.23
N ASP A 133 -12.05 17.93 -16.84
CA ASP A 133 -11.32 17.62 -18.05
C ASP A 133 -10.09 16.76 -17.70
N ASP A 134 -10.02 15.57 -18.28
CA ASP A 134 -8.92 14.62 -18.03
C ASP A 134 -7.60 15.02 -18.72
N TYR A 135 -7.63 16.04 -19.58
CA TYR A 135 -6.42 16.48 -20.31
C TYR A 135 -5.33 16.96 -19.34
N PHE A 136 -4.16 16.41 -19.51
CA PHE A 136 -2.93 16.82 -18.83
C PHE A 136 -1.74 16.63 -19.78
N ASP A 137 -0.85 17.62 -19.84
CA ASP A 137 0.37 17.51 -20.62
C ASP A 137 1.43 16.67 -19.87
N TRP A 138 1.48 15.40 -20.23
CA TRP A 138 2.44 14.46 -19.69
C TRP A 138 3.88 14.63 -20.22
N ASP A 139 4.09 15.46 -21.27
CA ASP A 139 5.41 15.78 -21.83
C ASP A 139 6.23 14.51 -22.17
N GLY A 140 5.55 13.52 -22.76
CA GLY A 140 6.15 12.24 -23.15
C GLY A 140 6.41 11.26 -22.01
N ASP A 141 5.90 11.52 -20.80
CA ASP A 141 5.95 10.59 -19.67
C ASP A 141 5.35 9.22 -20.04
N ARG A 142 5.92 8.16 -19.48
CA ARG A 142 5.50 6.77 -19.69
C ARG A 142 5.70 5.98 -18.40
N HIS A 143 4.92 4.90 -18.23
CA HIS A 143 5.15 3.91 -17.18
C HIS A 143 6.59 3.41 -17.20
N LEU A 144 7.22 3.37 -16.03
CA LEU A 144 8.64 3.00 -15.90
C LEU A 144 8.88 1.49 -16.10
N ARG A 145 7.91 0.65 -15.72
CA ARG A 145 7.94 -0.81 -15.90
C ARG A 145 9.17 -1.47 -15.29
N HIS A 146 9.54 -1.05 -14.07
CA HIS A 146 10.61 -1.74 -13.35
C HIS A 146 10.32 -3.23 -13.23
N ASP A 147 11.37 -4.05 -13.39
CA ASP A 147 11.26 -5.48 -13.12
C ASP A 147 10.88 -5.70 -11.65
N PRO A 148 9.84 -6.49 -11.33
CA PRO A 148 9.45 -6.74 -9.95
C PRO A 148 10.61 -7.19 -9.04
N ALA A 149 11.56 -7.98 -9.56
CA ALA A 149 12.73 -8.40 -8.80
C ALA A 149 13.68 -7.24 -8.41
N GLU A 150 13.60 -6.10 -9.12
CA GLU A 150 14.42 -4.91 -8.87
C GLU A 150 13.76 -3.87 -7.99
N MET A 151 12.48 -4.08 -7.66
CA MET A 151 11.71 -3.13 -6.87
C MET A 151 12.19 -3.05 -5.42
N ILE A 152 12.16 -1.83 -4.90
CA ILE A 152 12.31 -1.48 -3.48
C ILE A 152 11.23 -0.47 -3.20
N ILE A 153 10.22 -0.88 -2.41
CA ILE A 153 9.02 -0.11 -2.15
C ILE A 153 9.21 0.74 -0.89
N TYR A 154 8.74 1.98 -0.94
CA TYR A 154 8.68 2.89 0.19
C TYR A 154 7.23 3.30 0.45
N GLU A 155 6.64 2.70 1.48
CA GLU A 155 5.29 3.00 1.91
C GLU A 155 5.24 4.37 2.60
N MET A 156 4.35 5.25 2.17
CA MET A 156 4.27 6.60 2.72
C MET A 156 2.87 7.23 2.64
N HIS A 157 2.58 8.11 3.58
CA HIS A 157 1.36 8.90 3.62
C HIS A 157 1.62 10.29 3.01
N VAL A 158 0.91 10.68 1.97
CA VAL A 158 1.13 11.95 1.25
C VAL A 158 1.15 13.15 2.20
N GLY A 159 0.11 13.28 3.03
CA GLY A 159 0.03 14.39 3.99
C GLY A 159 1.12 14.34 5.04
N GLY A 160 1.29 13.20 5.71
CA GLY A 160 2.24 13.02 6.82
C GLY A 160 3.69 13.18 6.44
N PHE A 161 4.04 12.87 5.20
CA PHE A 161 5.42 12.93 4.72
C PHE A 161 6.02 14.34 4.81
N THR A 162 5.22 15.37 4.52
CA THR A 162 5.73 16.75 4.50
C THR A 162 5.03 17.73 5.44
N ARG A 163 3.95 17.33 6.14
CA ARG A 163 3.13 18.23 6.97
C ARG A 163 3.88 18.88 8.12
N SER A 164 4.89 18.21 8.66
CA SER A 164 5.74 18.78 9.71
C SER A 164 6.48 20.02 9.20
N LYS A 165 6.51 21.08 10.02
CA LYS A 165 7.32 22.29 9.73
C LYS A 165 8.79 21.99 9.49
N SER A 166 9.31 20.87 10.00
CA SER A 166 10.68 20.45 9.77
C SER A 166 10.95 19.98 8.34
N SER A 167 9.92 19.77 7.54
CA SER A 167 10.08 19.45 6.12
C SER A 167 10.73 20.58 5.32
N GLY A 168 10.42 21.84 5.66
CA GLY A 168 10.97 23.00 4.96
C GLY A 168 10.48 23.16 3.52
N VAL A 169 9.36 22.52 3.15
CA VAL A 169 8.75 22.64 1.82
C VAL A 169 7.76 23.81 1.78
N ASP A 170 7.50 24.34 0.58
CA ASP A 170 6.59 25.47 0.41
C ASP A 170 5.11 25.08 0.62
N PHE A 171 4.74 23.84 0.26
CA PHE A 171 3.38 23.31 0.38
C PHE A 171 3.34 22.05 1.26
N PRO A 172 3.44 22.20 2.61
CA PRO A 172 3.52 21.06 3.51
C PRO A 172 2.22 20.25 3.53
N GLY A 173 2.34 18.93 3.49
CA GLY A 173 1.21 17.99 3.53
C GLY A 173 0.43 17.88 2.23
N THR A 174 1.04 18.24 1.10
CA THR A 174 0.36 18.24 -0.21
C THR A 174 1.13 17.43 -1.25
N TYR A 175 0.47 17.13 -2.39
CA TYR A 175 1.09 16.53 -3.58
C TYR A 175 2.32 17.32 -4.04
N LEU A 176 2.25 18.65 -4.03
CA LEU A 176 3.37 19.51 -4.40
C LEU A 176 4.52 19.41 -3.39
N GLY A 177 4.21 19.29 -2.10
CA GLY A 177 5.22 19.10 -1.06
C GLY A 177 5.99 17.78 -1.20
N VAL A 178 5.36 16.73 -1.73
CA VAL A 178 6.05 15.46 -2.05
C VAL A 178 7.10 15.68 -3.14
N ILE A 179 6.80 16.49 -4.17
CA ILE A 179 7.74 16.79 -5.25
C ILE A 179 9.05 17.36 -4.70
N ASP A 180 8.98 18.26 -3.72
CA ASP A 180 10.16 18.87 -3.09
C ASP A 180 11.05 17.85 -2.35
N LYS A 181 10.51 16.68 -2.03
CA LYS A 181 11.20 15.58 -1.32
C LYS A 181 11.67 14.43 -2.21
N ILE A 182 11.43 14.49 -3.50
CA ILE A 182 11.92 13.49 -4.45
C ILE A 182 13.45 13.29 -4.37
N PRO A 183 14.30 14.33 -4.23
CA PRO A 183 15.74 14.13 -4.06
C PRO A 183 16.11 13.26 -2.85
N TYR A 184 15.33 13.31 -1.77
CA TYR A 184 15.53 12.41 -0.63
C TYR A 184 15.22 10.95 -1.00
N LEU A 185 14.08 10.69 -1.66
CA LEU A 185 13.70 9.34 -2.11
C LEU A 185 14.76 8.76 -3.08
N GLN A 186 15.27 9.58 -4.00
CA GLN A 186 16.38 9.20 -4.88
C GLN A 186 17.66 8.88 -4.09
N SER A 187 18.01 9.71 -3.10
CA SER A 187 19.18 9.48 -2.25
C SER A 187 19.07 8.23 -1.39
N LEU A 188 17.86 7.88 -0.97
CA LEU A 188 17.56 6.62 -0.28
C LEU A 188 17.71 5.42 -1.22
N GLY A 189 17.41 5.60 -2.50
CA GLY A 189 17.59 4.59 -3.54
C GLY A 189 16.37 3.72 -3.79
N VAL A 190 15.19 4.10 -3.30
CA VAL A 190 13.92 3.39 -3.56
C VAL A 190 13.52 3.52 -5.03
N THR A 191 12.79 2.53 -5.53
CA THR A 191 12.37 2.46 -6.94
C THR A 191 10.86 2.65 -7.12
N ALA A 192 10.10 2.52 -6.04
CA ALA A 192 8.66 2.76 -6.04
C ALA A 192 8.24 3.40 -4.72
N VAL A 193 7.25 4.27 -4.77
CA VAL A 193 6.49 4.70 -3.59
C VAL A 193 5.14 4.01 -3.58
N GLU A 194 4.74 3.47 -2.43
CA GLU A 194 3.39 2.98 -2.17
C GLU A 194 2.68 4.04 -1.33
N LEU A 195 1.72 4.71 -1.95
CA LEU A 195 0.98 5.79 -1.31
C LEU A 195 -0.20 5.21 -0.55
N MET A 196 -0.23 5.41 0.77
CA MET A 196 -1.45 5.17 1.57
C MET A 196 -2.64 5.86 0.93
N PRO A 197 -3.90 5.50 1.24
CA PRO A 197 -5.06 5.86 0.43
C PRO A 197 -5.10 7.32 -0.03
N VAL A 198 -5.24 7.49 -1.32
CA VAL A 198 -5.40 8.78 -1.99
C VAL A 198 -6.76 8.94 -2.66
N HIS A 199 -7.62 7.93 -2.63
CA HIS A 199 -9.03 8.09 -2.98
C HIS A 199 -9.65 9.15 -2.10
N GLU A 200 -10.66 9.85 -2.60
CA GLU A 200 -11.34 10.86 -1.77
C GLU A 200 -12.02 10.21 -0.57
N PHE A 201 -11.77 10.74 0.63
CA PHE A 201 -12.36 10.30 1.89
C PHE A 201 -12.83 11.47 2.75
N PRO A 202 -13.77 11.28 3.71
CA PRO A 202 -14.28 12.36 4.54
C PRO A 202 -13.22 12.90 5.52
N ILE A 203 -13.10 14.22 5.59
CA ILE A 203 -12.30 14.93 6.61
C ILE A 203 -13.16 15.56 7.71
N GLN A 204 -14.48 15.41 7.58
CA GLN A 204 -15.49 15.94 8.49
C GLN A 204 -16.61 14.91 8.67
N HIS A 205 -17.37 15.02 9.75
CA HIS A 205 -18.64 14.31 9.88
C HIS A 205 -19.67 14.84 8.87
N HIS A 206 -20.64 13.99 8.54
CA HIS A 206 -21.73 14.33 7.61
C HIS A 206 -22.64 15.47 8.09
N ASP A 207 -22.54 15.90 9.34
CA ASP A 207 -23.20 17.08 9.90
C ASP A 207 -22.38 18.38 9.73
N GLY A 208 -21.21 18.31 9.06
CA GLY A 208 -20.30 19.42 8.84
C GLY A 208 -19.38 19.73 10.02
N THR A 209 -19.46 18.99 11.12
CA THR A 209 -18.56 19.17 12.26
C THR A 209 -17.21 18.48 12.01
N LYS A 210 -16.15 19.05 12.58
CA LYS A 210 -14.84 18.37 12.56
C LYS A 210 -14.78 17.35 13.67
N PRO A 211 -14.46 16.08 13.37
CA PRO A 211 -14.26 15.07 14.40
C PRO A 211 -13.07 15.42 15.29
N SER A 212 -13.16 15.05 16.57
CA SER A 212 -12.02 15.15 17.49
C SER A 212 -10.85 14.26 17.08
N HIS A 213 -11.17 13.16 16.37
CA HIS A 213 -10.24 12.18 15.82
C HIS A 213 -10.61 11.95 14.35
N ALA A 214 -10.10 12.82 13.46
CA ALA A 214 -10.33 12.70 12.02
C ALA A 214 -9.58 11.49 11.47
N ASN A 215 -10.19 10.79 10.50
CA ASN A 215 -9.49 9.75 9.76
C ASN A 215 -8.27 10.37 9.05
N TYR A 216 -7.07 9.92 9.44
CA TYR A 216 -5.83 10.41 8.89
C TYR A 216 -5.28 9.49 7.80
N TRP A 217 -5.44 8.17 7.95
CA TRP A 217 -4.90 7.21 6.98
C TRP A 217 -5.65 7.18 5.66
N GLY A 218 -6.96 7.46 5.67
CA GLY A 218 -7.77 7.49 4.46
C GLY A 218 -8.46 6.18 4.07
N TYR A 219 -8.42 5.14 4.92
CA TYR A 219 -9.16 3.89 4.69
C TYR A 219 -10.65 4.07 4.99
N ASP A 220 -11.29 4.96 4.24
CA ASP A 220 -12.73 5.28 4.37
C ASP A 220 -13.23 5.96 3.08
N PRO A 221 -13.21 5.27 1.92
CA PRO A 221 -13.39 5.90 0.63
C PRO A 221 -14.82 6.41 0.43
N MET A 222 -14.91 7.62 -0.15
CA MET A 222 -16.16 8.30 -0.55
C MET A 222 -16.32 8.37 -2.07
N ALA A 223 -15.20 8.51 -2.80
CA ALA A 223 -15.20 8.52 -4.26
C ALA A 223 -13.90 7.87 -4.78
N PHE A 224 -14.04 6.74 -5.48
CA PHE A 224 -12.91 5.92 -5.92
C PHE A 224 -12.11 6.52 -7.09
N PHE A 225 -12.75 7.31 -7.95
CA PHE A 225 -12.13 7.91 -9.15
C PHE A 225 -11.45 9.25 -8.86
N ALA A 226 -11.65 9.81 -7.68
CA ALA A 226 -11.18 11.13 -7.29
C ALA A 226 -9.95 11.06 -6.37
N PRO A 227 -8.85 11.79 -6.66
CA PRO A 227 -7.78 11.97 -5.70
C PRO A 227 -8.25 12.84 -4.52
N HIS A 228 -7.71 12.58 -3.33
CA HIS A 228 -8.12 13.29 -2.11
C HIS A 228 -7.76 14.78 -2.17
N ARG A 229 -8.78 15.64 -2.12
CA ARG A 229 -8.64 17.10 -2.20
C ARG A 229 -7.86 17.71 -1.04
N GLY A 230 -7.86 17.03 0.13
CA GLY A 230 -7.14 17.49 1.33
C GLY A 230 -5.60 17.48 1.19
N TYR A 231 -5.09 16.84 0.13
CA TYR A 231 -3.66 16.85 -0.20
C TYR A 231 -3.29 17.84 -1.31
N ALA A 232 -4.22 18.71 -1.72
CA ALA A 232 -3.91 19.78 -2.67
C ALA A 232 -3.41 21.05 -1.98
N ALA A 233 -2.55 21.79 -2.66
CA ALA A 233 -2.16 23.14 -2.26
C ALA A 233 -3.24 24.19 -2.63
N SER A 234 -4.00 23.91 -3.70
CA SER A 234 -5.07 24.78 -4.19
C SER A 234 -6.43 24.32 -3.70
N THR A 235 -7.26 25.28 -3.29
CA THR A 235 -8.67 25.05 -2.91
C THR A 235 -9.66 25.15 -4.07
N LYS A 236 -9.19 25.46 -5.29
CA LYS A 236 -10.08 25.55 -6.47
C LYS A 236 -10.64 24.17 -6.83
N PRO A 237 -11.95 24.05 -7.12
CA PRO A 237 -12.57 22.80 -7.53
C PRO A 237 -11.81 22.11 -8.68
N GLY A 238 -11.56 20.81 -8.56
CA GLY A 238 -10.85 19.99 -9.55
C GLY A 238 -9.33 20.21 -9.65
N ARG A 239 -8.74 21.21 -8.98
CA ARG A 239 -7.31 21.51 -9.10
C ARG A 239 -6.40 20.41 -8.49
N HIS A 240 -6.89 19.70 -7.49
CA HIS A 240 -6.18 18.56 -6.88
C HIS A 240 -5.88 17.44 -7.88
N VAL A 241 -6.72 17.24 -8.89
CA VAL A 241 -6.48 16.30 -10.00
C VAL A 241 -5.19 16.65 -10.74
N PHE A 242 -5.03 17.92 -11.07
CA PHE A 242 -3.83 18.41 -11.76
C PHE A 242 -2.57 18.31 -10.89
N GLU A 243 -2.67 18.64 -9.59
CA GLU A 243 -1.53 18.57 -8.67
C GLU A 243 -1.08 17.12 -8.44
N PHE A 244 -2.02 16.18 -8.37
CA PHE A 244 -1.70 14.75 -8.27
C PHE A 244 -0.95 14.27 -9.53
N LYS A 245 -1.48 14.55 -10.73
CA LYS A 245 -0.79 14.20 -12.01
C LYS A 245 0.62 14.80 -12.09
N LYS A 246 0.78 16.04 -11.61
CA LYS A 246 2.09 16.69 -11.54
C LYS A 246 3.06 15.96 -10.61
N MET A 247 2.59 15.45 -9.46
CA MET A 247 3.40 14.66 -8.54
C MET A 247 3.84 13.35 -9.19
N VAL A 248 2.93 12.60 -9.82
CA VAL A 248 3.26 11.35 -10.52
C VAL A 248 4.30 11.59 -11.61
N LYS A 249 4.08 12.59 -12.48
CA LYS A 249 5.04 12.97 -13.51
C LYS A 249 6.44 13.25 -12.95
N ALA A 250 6.52 13.97 -11.83
CA ALA A 250 7.79 14.29 -11.19
C ALA A 250 8.50 13.06 -10.59
N LEU A 251 7.73 12.11 -10.00
CA LEU A 251 8.25 10.84 -9.50
C LEU A 251 8.79 9.98 -10.64
N HIS A 252 8.06 9.87 -11.76
CA HIS A 252 8.51 9.16 -12.96
C HIS A 252 9.80 9.76 -13.54
N GLN A 253 9.90 11.09 -13.62
CA GLN A 253 11.13 11.77 -14.06
C GLN A 253 12.33 11.45 -13.16
N ALA A 254 12.07 11.11 -11.89
CA ALA A 254 13.08 10.67 -10.93
C ALA A 254 13.37 9.16 -10.99
N GLY A 255 12.67 8.40 -11.84
CA GLY A 255 12.78 6.94 -11.95
C GLY A 255 12.08 6.19 -10.83
N ILE A 256 11.04 6.77 -10.22
CA ILE A 256 10.29 6.21 -9.11
C ILE A 256 8.85 5.92 -9.55
N GLU A 257 8.44 4.65 -9.51
CA GLU A 257 7.08 4.20 -9.77
C GLU A 257 6.12 4.62 -8.65
N VAL A 258 4.84 4.73 -8.98
CA VAL A 258 3.78 5.08 -8.04
C VAL A 258 2.79 3.93 -7.92
N ILE A 259 2.68 3.37 -6.72
CA ILE A 259 1.71 2.34 -6.34
C ILE A 259 0.66 3.01 -5.45
N LEU A 260 -0.62 2.76 -5.72
CA LEU A 260 -1.71 3.25 -4.88
C LEU A 260 -2.23 2.14 -3.97
N ASP A 261 -2.41 2.47 -2.71
CA ASP A 261 -3.20 1.66 -1.79
C ASP A 261 -4.68 1.95 -2.02
N VAL A 262 -5.42 0.93 -2.50
CA VAL A 262 -6.81 1.06 -2.94
C VAL A 262 -7.75 0.27 -2.04
N VAL A 263 -8.83 0.92 -1.61
CA VAL A 263 -9.78 0.40 -0.64
C VAL A 263 -11.10 0.09 -1.34
N PHE A 264 -11.21 -1.10 -1.96
CA PHE A 264 -12.45 -1.55 -2.63
C PHE A 264 -13.29 -2.51 -1.77
N ASN A 265 -12.97 -2.61 -0.50
CA ASN A 265 -13.66 -3.53 0.39
C ASN A 265 -14.86 -2.91 1.11
N HIS A 266 -14.88 -1.58 1.33
CA HIS A 266 -15.97 -0.83 1.98
C HIS A 266 -16.02 0.63 1.53
N THR A 267 -17.00 1.38 2.05
CA THR A 267 -17.13 2.83 1.85
C THR A 267 -17.48 3.55 3.15
N CYS A 268 -17.31 4.87 3.17
CA CYS A 268 -17.65 5.76 4.29
C CYS A 268 -19.16 5.85 4.59
N GLU A 269 -20.01 5.22 3.80
CA GLU A 269 -21.45 5.16 4.09
C GLU A 269 -21.77 4.27 5.32
N GLY A 270 -20.82 3.48 5.83
CA GLY A 270 -20.93 2.69 7.07
C GLY A 270 -22.11 1.70 7.04
N ASN A 271 -22.60 1.31 8.23
CA ASN A 271 -23.70 0.34 8.40
C ASN A 271 -25.10 0.94 8.15
N SER A 272 -26.16 0.24 8.58
CA SER A 272 -27.56 0.69 8.42
C SER A 272 -27.86 2.04 9.08
N ALA A 273 -27.12 2.44 10.12
CA ALA A 273 -27.23 3.75 10.74
C ALA A 273 -26.36 4.83 10.07
N GLY A 274 -25.52 4.47 9.11
CA GLY A 274 -24.64 5.40 8.39
C GLY A 274 -25.41 6.23 7.35
N PRO A 275 -24.82 7.34 6.87
CA PRO A 275 -25.48 8.28 5.98
C PRO A 275 -25.73 7.68 4.58
N ILE A 276 -26.69 8.25 3.86
CA ILE A 276 -26.93 8.01 2.44
C ILE A 276 -26.21 9.14 1.70
N LEU A 277 -25.10 8.80 1.02
CA LEU A 277 -24.25 9.79 0.35
C LEU A 277 -24.13 9.58 -1.17
N GLY A 278 -24.33 8.36 -1.65
CA GLY A 278 -24.18 8.01 -3.06
C GLY A 278 -24.73 6.62 -3.35
N MET A 279 -23.93 5.58 -3.20
CA MET A 279 -24.26 4.20 -3.59
C MET A 279 -25.49 3.66 -2.86
N LYS A 280 -25.65 3.95 -1.56
CA LYS A 280 -26.86 3.58 -0.81
C LYS A 280 -28.13 4.14 -1.42
N GLY A 281 -28.11 5.41 -1.82
CA GLY A 281 -29.28 6.11 -2.37
C GLY A 281 -29.53 5.83 -3.84
N LEU A 282 -28.54 5.31 -4.58
CA LEU A 282 -28.67 4.95 -5.99
C LEU A 282 -29.18 3.52 -6.18
N GLN A 283 -28.51 2.54 -5.56
CA GLN A 283 -28.92 1.13 -5.63
C GLN A 283 -28.20 0.30 -4.54
N ASN A 284 -28.64 0.42 -3.31
CA ASN A 284 -27.98 -0.18 -2.15
C ASN A 284 -27.76 -1.69 -2.26
N ASP A 285 -28.77 -2.43 -2.70
CA ASP A 285 -28.74 -3.90 -2.83
C ASP A 285 -27.82 -4.44 -3.95
N THR A 286 -27.32 -3.56 -4.80
CA THR A 286 -26.33 -3.89 -5.83
C THR A 286 -24.91 -3.61 -5.36
N TYR A 287 -24.71 -2.43 -4.77
CA TYR A 287 -23.37 -2.00 -4.38
C TYR A 287 -22.86 -2.69 -3.12
N TYR A 288 -23.73 -3.11 -2.20
CA TYR A 288 -23.33 -3.68 -0.91
C TYR A 288 -23.78 -5.13 -0.74
N MET A 289 -23.00 -5.87 0.02
CA MET A 289 -23.38 -7.20 0.51
C MET A 289 -24.32 -7.04 1.70
N LEU A 290 -25.58 -7.44 1.51
CA LEU A 290 -26.63 -7.30 2.53
C LEU A 290 -26.93 -8.65 3.20
N GLU A 291 -27.53 -8.56 4.39
CA GLU A 291 -28.04 -9.71 5.15
C GLU A 291 -29.40 -9.39 5.81
N ASN A 292 -30.00 -10.35 6.48
CA ASN A 292 -31.30 -10.21 7.15
C ASN A 292 -32.41 -9.64 6.24
N GLY A 293 -32.48 -10.13 5.00
CA GLY A 293 -33.48 -9.68 4.02
C GLY A 293 -33.21 -8.28 3.43
N GLY A 294 -32.04 -7.72 3.66
CA GLY A 294 -31.66 -6.40 3.16
C GLY A 294 -31.53 -5.33 4.24
N GLN A 295 -31.89 -5.62 5.48
CA GLN A 295 -31.90 -4.66 6.58
C GLN A 295 -30.51 -4.29 7.08
N ASP A 296 -29.57 -5.24 7.03
CA ASP A 296 -28.22 -5.10 7.57
C ASP A 296 -27.16 -5.32 6.50
N TYR A 297 -25.94 -4.90 6.81
CA TYR A 297 -24.77 -5.07 5.94
C TYR A 297 -23.87 -6.18 6.46
N ARG A 298 -23.39 -7.05 5.58
CA ARG A 298 -22.26 -7.91 5.90
C ARG A 298 -21.03 -7.04 6.15
N ASN A 299 -20.27 -7.35 7.20
CA ASN A 299 -19.16 -6.52 7.65
C ASN A 299 -17.85 -7.32 7.74
N TYR A 300 -17.30 -7.68 6.58
CA TYR A 300 -16.00 -8.36 6.48
C TYR A 300 -14.81 -7.40 6.60
N SER A 301 -15.06 -6.10 6.42
CA SER A 301 -14.05 -5.04 6.53
C SER A 301 -13.80 -4.57 7.96
N GLY A 302 -14.76 -4.78 8.87
CA GLY A 302 -14.75 -4.17 10.20
C GLY A 302 -15.26 -2.72 10.22
N CYS A 303 -15.56 -2.10 9.05
CA CYS A 303 -15.93 -0.68 8.90
C CYS A 303 -17.45 -0.46 8.72
N GLY A 304 -18.26 -1.50 8.88
CA GLY A 304 -19.72 -1.40 8.92
C GLY A 304 -20.43 -1.85 7.65
N ASN A 305 -19.76 -1.87 6.48
CA ASN A 305 -20.29 -2.42 5.24
C ASN A 305 -19.23 -3.20 4.48
N THR A 306 -19.66 -3.92 3.47
CA THR A 306 -18.79 -4.60 2.51
C THR A 306 -19.33 -4.38 1.10
N LEU A 307 -18.49 -3.93 0.17
CA LEU A 307 -18.85 -3.82 -1.24
C LEU A 307 -19.05 -5.21 -1.86
N ASN A 308 -20.07 -5.32 -2.71
CA ASN A 308 -20.42 -6.53 -3.44
C ASN A 308 -19.57 -6.67 -4.72
N THR A 309 -18.26 -6.86 -4.54
CA THR A 309 -17.22 -6.75 -5.57
C THR A 309 -17.37 -7.76 -6.72
N ASN A 310 -18.03 -8.91 -6.47
CA ASN A 310 -18.30 -9.91 -7.47
C ASN A 310 -19.66 -9.73 -8.19
N HIS A 311 -20.47 -8.72 -7.79
CA HIS A 311 -21.62 -8.31 -8.60
C HIS A 311 -21.14 -7.65 -9.90
N PRO A 312 -21.72 -7.98 -11.09
CA PRO A 312 -21.21 -7.50 -12.38
C PRO A 312 -21.05 -5.96 -12.47
N VAL A 313 -22.00 -5.20 -11.92
CA VAL A 313 -21.97 -3.71 -11.93
C VAL A 313 -20.80 -3.18 -11.10
N VAL A 314 -20.61 -3.72 -9.90
CA VAL A 314 -19.54 -3.28 -8.98
C VAL A 314 -18.18 -3.70 -9.50
N ARG A 315 -18.08 -4.93 -10.04
CA ARG A 315 -16.86 -5.42 -10.68
C ARG A 315 -16.43 -4.53 -11.84
N GLU A 316 -17.37 -4.16 -12.71
CA GLU A 316 -17.09 -3.26 -13.84
C GLU A 316 -16.66 -1.86 -13.34
N MET A 317 -17.31 -1.33 -12.30
CA MET A 317 -16.91 -0.06 -11.69
C MET A 317 -15.46 -0.11 -11.18
N ILE A 318 -15.06 -1.18 -10.49
CA ILE A 318 -13.69 -1.35 -10.00
C ILE A 318 -12.70 -1.41 -11.16
N LEU A 319 -12.99 -2.21 -12.19
CA LEU A 319 -12.12 -2.31 -13.37
C LEU A 319 -11.97 -0.97 -14.10
N GLN A 320 -13.06 -0.23 -14.27
CA GLN A 320 -13.01 1.11 -14.86
C GLN A 320 -12.22 2.08 -13.99
N CYS A 321 -12.35 1.98 -12.69
CA CYS A 321 -11.57 2.78 -11.74
C CYS A 321 -10.05 2.52 -11.86
N LEU A 322 -9.63 1.24 -11.85
CA LEU A 322 -8.23 0.88 -12.02
C LEU A 322 -7.67 1.38 -13.37
N LYS A 323 -8.43 1.20 -14.47
CA LYS A 323 -8.06 1.71 -15.80
C LYS A 323 -7.96 3.24 -15.81
N HIS A 324 -8.87 3.94 -15.13
CA HIS A 324 -8.83 5.39 -14.98
C HIS A 324 -7.54 5.84 -14.32
N TRP A 325 -7.11 5.22 -13.23
CA TRP A 325 -5.87 5.54 -12.55
C TRP A 325 -4.63 5.21 -13.41
N VAL A 326 -4.64 4.09 -14.12
CA VAL A 326 -3.52 3.72 -15.03
C VAL A 326 -3.45 4.67 -16.22
N TYR A 327 -4.58 4.92 -16.90
CA TYR A 327 -4.59 5.66 -18.15
C TYR A 327 -4.49 7.17 -17.95
N ASN A 328 -5.26 7.73 -17.00
CA ASN A 328 -5.34 9.18 -16.81
C ASN A 328 -4.32 9.73 -15.81
N TYR A 329 -3.77 8.89 -14.94
CA TYR A 329 -2.82 9.31 -13.90
C TYR A 329 -1.46 8.61 -14.00
N HIS A 330 -1.26 7.72 -14.96
CA HIS A 330 -0.04 6.95 -15.17
C HIS A 330 0.42 6.14 -13.94
N ILE A 331 -0.53 5.60 -13.17
CA ILE A 331 -0.22 4.78 -11.99
C ILE A 331 0.37 3.44 -12.40
N ASP A 332 1.49 3.04 -11.77
CA ASP A 332 2.25 1.83 -12.11
C ASP A 332 1.79 0.58 -11.35
N GLY A 333 1.06 0.74 -10.27
CA GLY A 333 0.59 -0.40 -9.48
C GLY A 333 -0.47 -0.07 -8.45
N PHE A 334 -1.06 -1.14 -7.88
CA PHE A 334 -2.05 -1.07 -6.83
C PHE A 334 -1.74 -2.09 -5.73
N ARG A 335 -1.88 -1.67 -4.48
CA ARG A 335 -2.00 -2.54 -3.31
C ARG A 335 -3.47 -2.54 -2.89
N PHE A 336 -4.07 -3.70 -2.82
CA PHE A 336 -5.49 -3.85 -2.48
C PHE A 336 -5.63 -4.13 -1.00
N ASP A 337 -6.23 -3.17 -0.29
CA ASP A 337 -6.56 -3.29 1.13
C ASP A 337 -7.57 -4.42 1.37
N LEU A 338 -7.31 -5.25 2.39
CA LEU A 338 -8.15 -6.41 2.75
C LEU A 338 -8.60 -7.22 1.53
N ALA A 339 -7.66 -7.56 0.64
CA ALA A 339 -7.93 -8.13 -0.68
C ALA A 339 -8.72 -9.44 -0.64
N SER A 340 -8.71 -10.21 0.47
CA SER A 340 -9.54 -11.41 0.63
C SER A 340 -11.04 -11.11 0.51
N ILE A 341 -11.46 -9.86 0.68
CA ILE A 341 -12.85 -9.44 0.45
C ILE A 341 -13.20 -9.52 -1.05
N LEU A 342 -12.25 -9.28 -1.95
CA LEU A 342 -12.45 -9.46 -3.39
C LEU A 342 -12.73 -10.93 -3.76
N CYS A 343 -12.27 -11.86 -2.93
CA CYS A 343 -12.54 -13.30 -3.11
C CYS A 343 -13.90 -13.73 -2.55
N ARG A 344 -14.70 -12.84 -1.94
CA ARG A 344 -16.01 -13.21 -1.39
C ARG A 344 -17.09 -13.18 -2.45
N GLY A 345 -17.83 -14.27 -2.55
CA GLY A 345 -19.07 -14.36 -3.34
C GLY A 345 -20.19 -13.53 -2.70
N GLN A 346 -21.32 -13.44 -3.38
CA GLN A 346 -22.47 -12.63 -2.94
C GLN A 346 -23.06 -13.13 -1.61
N ASP A 347 -22.91 -14.41 -1.29
CA ASP A 347 -23.31 -15.01 -0.02
C ASP A 347 -22.22 -14.94 1.07
N GLY A 348 -21.05 -14.36 0.74
CA GLY A 348 -19.93 -14.14 1.64
C GLY A 348 -18.93 -15.29 1.74
N GLU A 349 -19.14 -16.38 1.02
CA GLU A 349 -18.19 -17.50 0.89
C GLU A 349 -16.92 -17.06 0.15
N ILE A 350 -15.78 -17.66 0.50
CA ILE A 350 -14.53 -17.45 -0.23
C ILE A 350 -14.56 -18.29 -1.51
N LEU A 351 -14.52 -17.63 -2.65
CA LEU A 351 -14.43 -18.23 -3.98
C LEU A 351 -12.96 -18.56 -4.27
N GLU A 352 -12.73 -19.75 -4.83
CA GLU A 352 -11.42 -20.17 -5.30
C GLU A 352 -11.01 -19.35 -6.54
N ASP A 353 -11.94 -19.17 -7.48
CA ASP A 353 -11.78 -18.38 -8.70
C ASP A 353 -12.73 -17.18 -8.65
N ALA A 354 -12.32 -16.13 -7.92
CA ALA A 354 -13.14 -14.94 -7.76
C ALA A 354 -13.15 -14.09 -9.05
N PRO A 355 -14.34 -13.81 -9.65
CA PRO A 355 -14.42 -13.15 -10.94
C PRO A 355 -13.72 -11.80 -11.02
N ILE A 356 -13.71 -11.01 -9.96
CA ILE A 356 -13.00 -9.70 -9.94
C ILE A 356 -11.48 -9.87 -9.90
N VAL A 357 -10.99 -10.86 -9.15
CA VAL A 357 -9.54 -11.12 -9.00
C VAL A 357 -8.96 -11.59 -10.33
N GLU A 358 -9.67 -12.51 -11.03
CA GLU A 358 -9.32 -12.96 -12.36
C GLU A 358 -9.38 -11.81 -13.38
N ALA A 359 -10.48 -11.05 -13.37
CA ALA A 359 -10.66 -9.94 -14.31
C ALA A 359 -9.57 -8.86 -14.18
N ILE A 360 -9.10 -8.56 -12.96
CA ILE A 360 -7.98 -7.62 -12.75
C ILE A 360 -6.68 -8.23 -13.31
N ALA A 361 -6.44 -9.52 -13.07
CA ALA A 361 -5.22 -10.19 -13.51
C ALA A 361 -5.11 -10.29 -15.03
N GLU A 362 -6.24 -10.48 -15.73
CA GLU A 362 -6.28 -10.76 -17.17
C GLU A 362 -6.56 -9.52 -18.03
N ASP A 363 -6.92 -8.37 -17.43
CA ASP A 363 -7.23 -7.17 -18.21
C ASP A 363 -6.00 -6.67 -18.99
N PRO A 364 -6.10 -6.55 -20.33
CA PRO A 364 -4.94 -6.15 -21.15
C PRO A 364 -4.46 -4.72 -20.87
N MET A 365 -5.31 -3.81 -20.38
CA MET A 365 -4.89 -2.46 -19.99
C MET A 365 -4.11 -2.45 -18.68
N LEU A 366 -4.27 -3.47 -17.86
CA LEU A 366 -3.56 -3.64 -16.59
C LEU A 366 -2.35 -4.58 -16.72
N ALA A 367 -2.01 -5.06 -17.92
CA ALA A 367 -0.99 -6.09 -18.14
C ALA A 367 0.39 -5.74 -17.57
N ASP A 368 0.79 -4.49 -17.64
CA ASP A 368 2.07 -4.00 -17.10
C ASP A 368 1.97 -3.41 -15.68
N THR A 369 0.76 -3.38 -15.10
CA THR A 369 0.49 -2.80 -13.78
C THR A 369 0.81 -3.79 -12.67
N LYS A 370 1.54 -3.38 -11.64
CA LYS A 370 1.78 -4.20 -10.45
C LYS A 370 0.47 -4.34 -9.67
N ILE A 371 0.13 -5.57 -9.29
CA ILE A 371 -1.05 -5.88 -8.47
C ILE A 371 -0.59 -6.63 -7.22
N ILE A 372 -0.86 -6.03 -6.05
CA ILE A 372 -0.38 -6.51 -4.76
C ILE A 372 -1.59 -6.71 -3.84
N ALA A 373 -1.74 -7.89 -3.27
CA ALA A 373 -2.81 -8.19 -2.35
C ALA A 373 -2.35 -8.09 -0.89
N GLU A 374 -3.14 -7.42 -0.07
CA GLU A 374 -3.18 -7.71 1.35
C GLU A 374 -4.10 -8.91 1.54
N ALA A 375 -3.53 -10.12 1.53
CA ALA A 375 -4.24 -11.38 1.37
C ALA A 375 -4.91 -11.88 2.67
N TRP A 376 -5.66 -11.01 3.37
CA TRP A 376 -6.50 -11.31 4.53
C TRP A 376 -7.69 -10.35 4.64
N ASP A 377 -8.58 -10.57 5.63
CA ASP A 377 -9.67 -9.67 5.99
C ASP A 377 -9.92 -9.62 7.50
N ALA A 378 -10.81 -8.71 7.94
CA ALA A 378 -11.14 -8.54 9.35
C ALA A 378 -12.05 -9.67 9.90
N ALA A 379 -12.62 -10.52 9.06
CA ALA A 379 -13.47 -11.64 9.45
C ALA A 379 -12.72 -12.98 9.55
N GLY A 380 -11.37 -12.95 9.39
CA GLY A 380 -10.49 -14.10 9.62
C GLY A 380 -10.09 -14.89 8.38
N ALA A 381 -10.41 -14.44 7.17
CA ALA A 381 -9.79 -14.98 5.97
C ALA A 381 -8.29 -14.66 5.97
N TYR A 382 -7.44 -15.64 5.65
CA TYR A 382 -5.99 -15.48 5.53
C TYR A 382 -5.48 -16.33 4.38
N GLN A 383 -5.19 -15.69 3.24
CA GLN A 383 -4.85 -16.33 1.98
C GLN A 383 -3.40 -16.09 1.54
N VAL A 384 -2.50 -15.68 2.47
CA VAL A 384 -1.08 -15.50 2.16
C VAL A 384 -0.46 -16.81 1.68
N GLY A 385 0.03 -16.83 0.45
CA GLY A 385 0.52 -18.02 -0.25
C GLY A 385 -0.53 -18.72 -1.12
N SER A 386 -1.81 -18.38 -0.99
CA SER A 386 -2.91 -19.00 -1.73
C SER A 386 -3.92 -18.00 -2.31
N PHE A 387 -3.59 -16.72 -2.36
CA PHE A 387 -4.46 -15.73 -2.99
C PHE A 387 -4.62 -16.03 -4.49
N GLY A 388 -5.86 -16.02 -4.99
CA GLY A 388 -6.23 -16.44 -6.36
C GLY A 388 -5.70 -15.51 -7.46
N GLY A 389 -6.15 -15.74 -8.69
CA GLY A 389 -5.82 -14.88 -9.85
C GLY A 389 -4.48 -15.16 -10.54
N GLY A 390 -4.03 -16.41 -10.53
CA GLY A 390 -2.90 -16.86 -11.34
C GLY A 390 -1.53 -16.35 -10.86
N LEU A 391 -0.63 -16.06 -11.82
CA LEU A 391 0.78 -15.74 -11.54
C LEU A 391 1.06 -14.25 -11.30
N ARG A 392 0.08 -13.38 -11.54
CA ARG A 392 0.32 -11.92 -11.56
C ARG A 392 0.25 -11.24 -10.19
N TRP A 393 -0.54 -11.78 -9.27
CA TRP A 393 -0.73 -11.21 -7.96
C TRP A 393 0.49 -11.41 -7.08
N ALA A 394 1.11 -10.30 -6.64
CA ALA A 394 2.04 -10.30 -5.51
C ALA A 394 1.25 -10.16 -4.20
N GLU A 395 1.87 -10.51 -3.08
CA GLU A 395 1.22 -10.51 -1.78
C GLU A 395 2.10 -9.82 -0.74
N TRP A 396 1.51 -8.96 0.08
CA TRP A 396 2.13 -8.56 1.34
C TRP A 396 2.34 -9.80 2.20
N ASN A 397 3.61 -10.16 2.45
CA ASN A 397 3.94 -11.40 3.15
C ASN A 397 3.91 -11.22 4.67
N GLY A 398 2.74 -11.38 5.27
CA GLY A 398 2.56 -11.33 6.73
C GLY A 398 3.37 -12.40 7.47
N ARG A 399 3.61 -13.58 6.85
CA ARG A 399 4.47 -14.61 7.45
C ARG A 399 5.94 -14.19 7.47
N TYR A 400 6.41 -13.47 6.46
CA TYR A 400 7.75 -12.89 6.47
C TYR A 400 7.91 -11.95 7.67
N ARG A 401 6.99 -11.00 7.83
CA ARG A 401 6.95 -10.07 8.96
C ARG A 401 7.05 -10.79 10.30
N ASP A 402 6.19 -11.76 10.51
CA ASP A 402 6.07 -12.43 11.80
C ASP A 402 7.28 -13.32 12.10
N ASP A 403 7.78 -14.09 11.12
CA ASP A 403 8.92 -14.98 11.30
C ASP A 403 10.22 -14.21 11.55
N VAL A 404 10.45 -13.10 10.84
CA VAL A 404 11.62 -12.23 11.04
C VAL A 404 11.57 -11.56 12.42
N ARG A 405 10.41 -11.06 12.85
CA ARG A 405 10.25 -10.48 14.18
C ARG A 405 10.50 -11.50 15.29
N ARG A 406 9.93 -12.71 15.20
CA ARG A 406 10.15 -13.80 16.17
C ARG A 406 11.60 -14.20 16.26
N PHE A 407 12.27 -14.38 15.13
CA PHE A 407 13.67 -14.77 15.09
C PHE A 407 14.57 -13.75 15.80
N TRP A 408 14.47 -12.47 15.46
CA TRP A 408 15.29 -11.42 16.06
C TRP A 408 14.90 -11.11 17.51
N ARG A 409 13.67 -11.39 17.91
CA ARG A 409 13.26 -11.38 19.31
C ARG A 409 13.95 -12.49 20.11
N GLY A 410 14.28 -13.60 19.47
CA GLY A 410 14.98 -14.74 20.08
C GLY A 410 14.04 -15.88 20.45
N ASP A 411 12.91 -16.04 19.77
CA ASP A 411 11.97 -17.13 19.99
C ASP A 411 12.56 -18.44 19.50
N CYS A 412 12.50 -19.49 20.35
CA CYS A 412 13.05 -20.81 20.03
C CYS A 412 12.33 -21.43 18.81
N GLY A 413 13.07 -22.22 18.02
CA GLY A 413 12.49 -23.00 16.91
C GLY A 413 12.18 -22.18 15.65
N THR A 414 12.65 -20.94 15.53
CA THR A 414 12.37 -20.05 14.41
C THR A 414 13.43 -20.05 13.31
N LEU A 415 14.53 -20.79 13.47
CA LEU A 415 15.65 -20.79 12.52
C LEU A 415 15.22 -21.25 11.12
N GLY A 416 14.46 -22.34 11.03
CA GLY A 416 14.00 -22.90 9.75
C GLY A 416 13.06 -21.93 9.01
N SER A 417 12.09 -21.35 9.71
CA SER A 417 11.19 -20.35 9.10
C SER A 417 11.96 -19.10 8.69
N PHE A 418 12.89 -18.60 9.50
CA PHE A 418 13.76 -17.48 9.14
C PHE A 418 14.57 -17.76 7.86
N ALA A 419 15.20 -18.93 7.75
CA ALA A 419 15.95 -19.33 6.55
C ALA A 419 15.03 -19.41 5.31
N THR A 420 13.81 -19.93 5.47
CA THR A 420 12.80 -19.97 4.40
C THR A 420 12.41 -18.57 3.95
N ARG A 421 12.20 -17.62 4.89
CA ARG A 421 11.91 -16.21 4.57
C ARG A 421 13.07 -15.56 3.83
N LEU A 422 14.31 -15.79 4.30
CA LEU A 422 15.52 -15.25 3.67
C LEU A 422 15.69 -15.77 2.23
N ALA A 423 15.31 -17.02 1.98
CA ALA A 423 15.39 -17.70 0.67
C ALA A 423 14.20 -17.37 -0.28
N GLY A 424 13.25 -16.50 0.10
CA GLY A 424 12.17 -16.04 -0.78
C GLY A 424 10.83 -16.71 -0.55
N SER A 425 10.61 -17.40 0.58
CA SER A 425 9.31 -17.98 0.95
C SER A 425 8.79 -19.02 -0.03
N SER A 426 9.64 -19.96 -0.44
CA SER A 426 9.31 -21.03 -1.40
C SER A 426 8.13 -21.91 -0.94
N ASP A 427 7.96 -22.08 0.38
CA ASP A 427 6.84 -22.78 1.00
C ASP A 427 5.47 -22.14 0.73
N LEU A 428 5.45 -20.88 0.30
CA LEU A 428 4.22 -20.14 -0.02
C LEU A 428 3.93 -20.08 -1.52
N TYR A 429 4.96 -19.98 -2.36
CA TYR A 429 4.76 -19.56 -3.73
C TYR A 429 5.28 -20.56 -4.78
N GLN A 430 6.24 -21.42 -4.42
CA GLN A 430 6.92 -22.27 -5.40
C GLN A 430 5.99 -23.32 -6.01
N ASP A 431 5.15 -23.97 -5.22
CA ASP A 431 4.25 -25.04 -5.69
C ASP A 431 3.18 -24.51 -6.63
N SER A 432 2.79 -23.24 -6.53
CA SER A 432 1.88 -22.56 -7.46
C SER A 432 2.57 -22.00 -8.72
N GLY A 433 3.90 -22.19 -8.87
CA GLY A 433 4.68 -21.68 -9.99
C GLY A 433 4.98 -20.17 -9.94
N ARG A 434 4.64 -19.49 -8.84
CA ARG A 434 4.90 -18.06 -8.65
C ARG A 434 6.37 -17.83 -8.29
N PRO A 435 7.01 -16.73 -8.77
CA PRO A 435 8.43 -16.45 -8.52
C PRO A 435 8.64 -15.83 -7.11
N PRO A 436 9.91 -15.74 -6.63
CA PRO A 436 10.22 -15.10 -5.34
C PRO A 436 9.74 -13.65 -5.22
N CYS A 437 9.68 -12.89 -6.32
CA CYS A 437 9.19 -11.51 -6.33
C CYS A 437 7.66 -11.38 -6.10
N THR A 438 6.93 -12.48 -6.03
CA THR A 438 5.54 -12.51 -5.51
C THR A 438 5.48 -12.05 -4.05
N SER A 439 6.54 -12.33 -3.27
CA SER A 439 6.63 -11.93 -1.87
C SER A 439 7.03 -10.48 -1.72
N ILE A 440 6.09 -9.61 -1.31
CA ILE A 440 6.40 -8.28 -0.80
C ILE A 440 6.79 -8.45 0.67
N ASN A 441 8.09 -8.37 0.91
CA ASN A 441 8.68 -8.57 2.23
C ASN A 441 8.64 -7.27 3.04
N PHE A 442 8.16 -7.30 4.24
CA PHE A 442 8.19 -6.17 5.16
C PHE A 442 8.39 -6.63 6.60
N VAL A 443 8.96 -5.78 7.42
CA VAL A 443 9.06 -5.98 8.88
C VAL A 443 8.04 -5.11 9.59
N THR A 444 7.76 -3.95 9.05
CA THR A 444 6.83 -2.93 9.54
C THR A 444 6.07 -2.33 8.36
N SER A 445 4.86 -1.84 8.62
CA SER A 445 4.01 -1.10 7.69
C SER A 445 3.34 0.08 8.41
N HIS A 446 2.43 0.79 7.74
CA HIS A 446 1.62 1.82 8.40
C HIS A 446 0.84 1.26 9.59
N ASP A 447 0.36 0.02 9.47
CA ASP A 447 -0.36 -0.70 10.53
C ASP A 447 0.62 -1.45 11.44
N GLY A 448 0.52 -1.19 12.73
CA GLY A 448 1.42 -1.73 13.74
C GLY A 448 2.48 -0.76 14.24
N PHE A 449 3.49 -1.28 14.91
CA PHE A 449 4.62 -0.48 15.39
C PHE A 449 5.55 -0.06 14.26
N THR A 450 6.10 1.16 14.34
CA THR A 450 7.31 1.52 13.58
C THR A 450 8.47 0.63 14.00
N MET A 451 9.52 0.53 13.19
CA MET A 451 10.68 -0.30 13.54
C MET A 451 11.37 0.14 14.84
N ASN A 452 11.37 1.42 15.14
CA ASN A 452 11.86 1.94 16.41
C ASN A 452 10.94 1.56 17.58
N ASP A 453 9.63 1.60 17.39
CA ASP A 453 8.68 1.21 18.44
C ASP A 453 8.66 -0.31 18.66
N LEU A 454 8.88 -1.10 17.61
CA LEU A 454 9.00 -2.57 17.66
C LEU A 454 10.12 -3.05 18.62
N VAL A 455 11.19 -2.27 18.75
CA VAL A 455 12.31 -2.55 19.67
C VAL A 455 12.25 -1.74 20.97
N SER A 456 11.18 -0.95 21.18
CA SER A 456 11.08 -0.04 22.29
C SER A 456 9.85 -0.24 23.16
N TYR A 457 8.80 -0.84 22.62
CA TYR A 457 7.54 -1.06 23.32
C TYR A 457 7.15 -2.53 23.25
N LYS A 458 6.68 -3.04 24.38
CA LYS A 458 6.15 -4.41 24.47
C LYS A 458 4.64 -4.41 24.34
N GLU A 459 4.01 -3.35 24.80
CA GLU A 459 2.56 -3.15 24.77
C GLU A 459 2.20 -1.94 23.91
N LYS A 460 0.98 -1.97 23.35
CA LYS A 460 0.46 -0.83 22.57
C LYS A 460 0.02 0.32 23.48
N HIS A 461 0.17 1.55 22.99
CA HIS A 461 -0.17 2.78 23.67
C HIS A 461 -1.12 3.65 22.83
N ASN A 462 -2.34 3.16 22.56
CA ASN A 462 -3.33 3.77 21.66
C ASN A 462 -4.36 4.67 22.38
N VAL A 463 -4.16 4.98 23.66
CA VAL A 463 -5.12 5.79 24.44
C VAL A 463 -5.48 7.11 23.76
N ALA A 464 -4.53 7.70 23.00
CA ALA A 464 -4.73 8.93 22.24
C ALA A 464 -5.80 8.80 21.13
N ASN A 465 -6.15 7.58 20.72
CA ASN A 465 -7.16 7.33 19.69
C ASN A 465 -8.60 7.45 20.23
N GLY A 466 -8.78 7.50 21.55
CA GLY A 466 -10.11 7.65 22.18
C GLY A 466 -10.89 6.35 22.34
N GLU A 467 -10.28 5.18 22.05
CA GLU A 467 -10.90 3.85 22.09
C GLU A 467 -10.47 3.01 23.31
N GLU A 468 -10.01 3.65 24.37
CA GLU A 468 -9.59 2.99 25.61
C GLU A 468 -8.47 1.95 25.42
N ASN A 469 -7.59 2.15 24.40
CA ASN A 469 -6.52 1.22 24.02
C ASN A 469 -7.02 -0.18 23.56
N ARG A 470 -8.26 -0.28 23.07
CA ARG A 470 -8.82 -1.55 22.55
C ARG A 470 -8.44 -1.80 21.10
N ASP A 471 -8.27 -0.75 20.33
CA ASP A 471 -7.90 -0.73 18.92
C ASP A 471 -6.46 -1.20 18.66
N GLY A 472 -6.17 -1.62 17.43
CA GLY A 472 -4.87 -2.13 17.01
C GLY A 472 -4.52 -3.52 17.56
N ASP A 473 -3.46 -4.12 17.02
CA ASP A 473 -3.05 -5.48 17.36
C ASP A 473 -2.47 -5.57 18.78
N ASN A 474 -2.82 -6.63 19.50
CA ASN A 474 -2.25 -6.95 20.82
C ASN A 474 -0.95 -7.77 20.70
N ASN A 475 -0.70 -8.44 19.58
CA ASN A 475 0.44 -9.33 19.38
C ASN A 475 1.45 -8.72 18.40
N ASN A 476 2.17 -7.70 18.83
CA ASN A 476 3.12 -6.98 17.99
C ASN A 476 4.41 -7.75 17.68
N LEU A 477 4.67 -8.88 18.34
CA LEU A 477 5.93 -9.64 18.27
C LEU A 477 7.17 -8.77 18.56
N SER A 478 7.01 -7.77 19.43
CA SER A 478 8.01 -6.76 19.80
C SER A 478 8.76 -7.13 21.08
N ASP A 479 9.85 -6.42 21.35
CA ASP A 479 10.55 -6.48 22.65
C ASP A 479 11.07 -5.10 23.03
N ASN A 480 10.95 -4.72 24.30
CA ASN A 480 11.43 -3.45 24.83
C ASN A 480 12.84 -3.53 25.44
N TYR A 481 13.46 -4.71 25.47
CA TYR A 481 14.77 -4.97 26.07
C TYR A 481 14.91 -4.45 27.51
N GLY A 482 13.83 -4.58 28.28
CA GLY A 482 13.77 -4.27 29.71
C GLY A 482 13.43 -2.80 30.08
N VAL A 483 13.08 -1.96 29.07
CA VAL A 483 12.59 -0.59 29.31
C VAL A 483 11.47 -0.27 28.35
N GLU A 484 10.27 -0.04 28.87
CA GLU A 484 9.12 0.39 28.05
C GLU A 484 9.32 1.85 27.61
N GLY A 485 9.27 2.08 26.27
CA GLY A 485 9.48 3.40 25.68
C GLY A 485 10.95 3.85 25.65
N PRO A 486 11.22 5.16 25.65
CA PRO A 486 12.56 5.72 25.49
C PRO A 486 13.54 5.27 26.58
N ALA A 487 14.72 4.76 26.20
CA ALA A 487 15.75 4.30 27.12
C ALA A 487 16.89 5.33 27.25
N ARG A 488 17.42 5.47 28.48
CA ARG A 488 18.61 6.31 28.77
C ARG A 488 19.90 5.48 28.92
N LYS A 489 19.78 4.19 29.22
CA LYS A 489 20.91 3.27 29.40
C LYS A 489 21.55 2.98 28.03
N LYS A 490 22.80 3.40 27.84
CA LYS A 490 23.52 3.30 26.56
C LYS A 490 23.52 1.87 26.00
N SER A 491 23.63 0.84 26.84
CA SER A 491 23.65 -0.56 26.39
C SER A 491 22.31 -0.96 25.75
N ILE A 492 21.17 -0.49 26.28
CA ILE A 492 19.85 -0.75 25.71
C ILE A 492 19.66 0.02 24.38
N VAL A 493 20.08 1.29 24.36
CA VAL A 493 20.00 2.09 23.11
C VAL A 493 20.83 1.44 21.99
N LYS A 494 22.08 1.00 22.29
CA LYS A 494 22.92 0.30 21.33
C LYS A 494 22.31 -1.02 20.88
N LEU A 495 21.73 -1.81 21.78
CA LEU A 495 21.07 -3.06 21.45
C LEU A 495 19.86 -2.85 20.53
N ARG A 496 19.00 -1.84 20.82
CA ARG A 496 17.86 -1.50 19.98
C ARG A 496 18.29 -1.09 18.57
N LEU A 497 19.29 -0.23 18.45
CA LEU A 497 19.83 0.17 17.15
C LEU A 497 20.40 -1.01 16.39
N ARG A 498 21.12 -1.92 17.06
CA ARG A 498 21.62 -3.17 16.47
C ARG A 498 20.47 -4.03 15.93
N GLN A 499 19.41 -4.20 16.69
CA GLN A 499 18.24 -4.98 16.26
C GLN A 499 17.52 -4.34 15.05
N ILE A 500 17.43 -3.03 14.99
CA ILE A 500 16.94 -2.31 13.80
C ILE A 500 17.86 -2.60 12.60
N LYS A 501 19.19 -2.50 12.77
CA LYS A 501 20.15 -2.83 11.73
C LYS A 501 20.03 -4.30 11.29
N ASN A 502 19.79 -5.24 12.22
CA ASN A 502 19.57 -6.67 11.92
C ASN A 502 18.31 -6.87 11.05
N MET A 503 17.20 -6.26 11.41
CA MET A 503 15.94 -6.39 10.67
C MET A 503 16.03 -5.73 9.28
N MET A 504 16.63 -4.53 9.18
CA MET A 504 16.87 -3.86 7.88
C MET A 504 17.85 -4.69 7.01
N THR A 505 18.90 -5.26 7.60
CA THR A 505 19.81 -6.16 6.87
C THR A 505 19.08 -7.39 6.37
N THR A 506 18.28 -8.05 7.22
CA THR A 506 17.48 -9.21 6.83
C THR A 506 16.58 -8.86 5.65
N LEU A 507 15.84 -7.74 5.73
CA LEU A 507 14.94 -7.28 4.68
C LEU A 507 15.66 -7.08 3.35
N MET A 508 16.84 -6.44 3.36
CA MET A 508 17.59 -6.16 2.14
C MET A 508 18.38 -7.34 1.61
N MET A 509 18.71 -8.33 2.46
CA MET A 509 19.44 -9.54 2.05
C MET A 509 18.54 -10.72 1.67
N SER A 510 17.23 -10.62 1.87
CA SER A 510 16.26 -11.65 1.49
C SER A 510 15.93 -11.62 -0.01
N GLN A 511 15.62 -12.79 -0.57
CA GLN A 511 14.95 -12.88 -1.88
C GLN A 511 13.51 -12.32 -1.75
N GLY A 512 12.94 -11.84 -2.86
CA GLY A 512 11.63 -11.18 -2.89
C GLY A 512 11.75 -9.65 -2.98
N VAL A 513 10.65 -8.93 -2.83
CA VAL A 513 10.58 -7.47 -2.97
C VAL A 513 10.55 -6.82 -1.58
N PRO A 514 11.57 -6.04 -1.19
CA PRO A 514 11.56 -5.37 0.11
C PRO A 514 10.66 -4.12 0.10
N MET A 515 9.91 -3.94 1.18
CA MET A 515 9.14 -2.73 1.47
C MET A 515 9.59 -2.14 2.82
N ILE A 516 9.79 -0.81 2.84
CA ILE A 516 10.16 -0.02 4.02
C ILE A 516 9.05 0.99 4.28
N VAL A 517 8.61 1.14 5.52
CA VAL A 517 7.69 2.22 5.89
C VAL A 517 8.45 3.51 6.17
N SER A 518 7.89 4.61 5.72
CA SER A 518 8.46 5.96 5.83
C SER A 518 8.89 6.31 7.24
N GLY A 519 10.19 6.62 7.41
CA GLY A 519 10.80 7.04 8.66
C GLY A 519 11.50 5.94 9.46
N ASP A 520 11.36 4.67 9.10
CA ASP A 520 12.09 3.58 9.78
C ASP A 520 13.59 3.70 9.60
N GLU A 521 14.02 4.22 8.45
CA GLU A 521 15.41 4.51 8.12
C GLU A 521 16.05 5.62 8.98
N CYS A 522 15.23 6.34 9.78
CA CYS A 522 15.70 7.42 10.63
C CYS A 522 15.12 7.42 12.06
N LEU A 523 14.66 6.25 12.54
CA LEU A 523 14.12 6.04 13.89
C LEU A 523 12.85 6.83 14.19
N ARG A 524 11.90 6.93 13.25
CA ARG A 524 10.56 7.47 13.50
C ARG A 524 9.89 6.68 14.63
N THR A 525 9.11 7.34 15.46
CA THR A 525 8.34 6.71 16.54
C THR A 525 6.93 7.27 16.58
N GLN A 526 5.97 6.40 16.78
CA GLN A 526 4.58 6.75 17.15
C GLN A 526 4.35 6.60 18.66
N LYS A 527 5.46 6.57 19.44
CA LYS A 527 5.44 6.47 20.91
C LYS A 527 4.64 5.28 21.44
N GLY A 528 4.71 4.17 20.70
CA GLY A 528 4.00 2.94 21.02
C GLY A 528 2.52 2.92 20.59
N ASN A 529 2.04 3.92 19.86
CA ASN A 529 0.75 3.83 19.18
C ASN A 529 0.94 2.96 17.93
N ASN A 530 0.26 1.82 17.89
CA ASN A 530 0.36 0.87 16.79
C ASN A 530 -0.85 0.90 15.85
N ASN A 531 -1.72 1.92 15.96
CA ASN A 531 -2.91 2.11 15.13
C ASN A 531 -3.22 3.61 14.98
N ALA A 532 -2.30 4.38 14.41
CA ALA A 532 -2.36 5.84 14.36
C ALA A 532 -3.34 6.39 13.29
N TYR A 533 -4.40 5.64 12.94
CA TYR A 533 -5.33 5.92 11.85
C TYR A 533 -6.04 7.28 11.97
N CYS A 534 -6.19 7.80 13.18
CA CYS A 534 -6.87 9.06 13.47
C CYS A 534 -5.93 10.15 14.05
N GLN A 535 -4.61 9.98 13.89
CA GLN A 535 -3.61 10.89 14.48
C GLN A 535 -3.01 11.84 13.44
N ASP A 536 -3.81 12.81 12.94
CA ASP A 536 -3.30 13.87 12.07
C ASP A 536 -2.52 14.95 12.88
N ASN A 537 -1.41 14.53 13.45
CA ASN A 537 -0.58 15.36 14.32
C ASN A 537 0.88 14.87 14.32
N PRO A 538 1.80 15.55 15.07
CA PRO A 538 3.23 15.17 15.10
C PRO A 538 3.53 13.73 15.57
N LEU A 539 2.55 12.97 16.06
CA LEU A 539 2.72 11.55 16.37
C LEU A 539 2.97 10.74 15.09
N SER A 540 2.21 11.06 14.02
CA SER A 540 2.24 10.34 12.74
C SER A 540 3.11 11.03 11.68
N TRP A 541 3.24 12.38 11.75
CA TRP A 541 3.98 13.12 10.74
C TRP A 541 5.47 12.81 10.77
N PHE A 542 6.10 12.80 9.59
CA PHE A 542 7.53 12.63 9.44
C PHE A 542 8.27 13.86 9.98
N ASP A 543 9.06 13.68 11.04
CA ASP A 543 9.96 14.75 11.54
C ASP A 543 11.30 14.71 10.81
N TRP A 544 11.48 15.60 9.85
CA TRP A 544 12.68 15.68 9.02
C TRP A 544 13.97 15.98 9.77
N LYS A 545 13.89 16.44 11.03
CA LYS A 545 15.09 16.59 11.90
C LYS A 545 15.71 15.24 12.25
N LEU A 546 14.93 14.15 12.19
CA LEU A 546 15.41 12.80 12.46
C LEU A 546 16.45 12.34 11.44
N THR A 547 16.40 12.79 10.20
CA THR A 547 17.37 12.43 9.16
C THR A 547 18.78 12.90 9.51
N ALA A 548 18.94 14.12 10.02
CA ALA A 548 20.21 14.63 10.48
C ALA A 548 20.62 14.05 11.86
N LYS A 549 19.65 13.90 12.78
CA LYS A 549 19.89 13.37 14.12
C LYS A 549 20.33 11.91 14.10
N ASN A 550 19.73 11.10 13.24
CA ASN A 550 19.95 9.66 13.13
C ASN A 550 20.65 9.29 11.81
N HIS A 551 21.53 10.17 11.34
CA HIS A 551 22.27 10.02 10.08
C HIS A 551 23.05 8.69 9.99
N GLU A 552 23.43 8.12 11.13
CA GLU A 552 24.09 6.82 11.20
C GLU A 552 23.22 5.71 10.58
N LEU A 553 21.95 5.60 11.01
CA LEU A 553 21.04 4.59 10.48
C LEU A 553 20.63 4.92 9.05
N LEU A 554 20.35 6.18 8.72
CA LEU A 554 20.02 6.59 7.35
C LEU A 554 21.12 6.20 6.36
N ARG A 555 22.40 6.50 6.68
CA ARG A 555 23.55 6.10 5.88
C ARG A 555 23.64 4.57 5.73
N PHE A 556 23.37 3.84 6.81
CA PHE A 556 23.38 2.36 6.82
C PHE A 556 22.30 1.81 5.86
N CYS A 557 21.08 2.33 5.94
CA CYS A 557 19.97 1.94 5.06
C CYS A 557 20.26 2.29 3.59
N GLN A 558 20.77 3.50 3.30
CA GLN A 558 21.18 3.90 1.95
C GLN A 558 22.22 2.95 1.36
N ALA A 559 23.22 2.57 2.14
CA ALA A 559 24.25 1.64 1.70
C ALA A 559 23.70 0.21 1.45
N LEU A 560 22.80 -0.28 2.30
CA LEU A 560 22.10 -1.55 2.10
C LEU A 560 21.28 -1.57 0.80
N ILE A 561 20.48 -0.55 0.58
CA ILE A 561 19.64 -0.41 -0.61
C ILE A 561 20.50 -0.35 -1.87
N HIS A 562 21.55 0.47 -1.83
CA HIS A 562 22.49 0.59 -2.95
C HIS A 562 23.17 -0.75 -3.27
N PHE A 563 23.64 -1.47 -2.24
CA PHE A 563 24.23 -2.79 -2.41
C PHE A 563 23.24 -3.78 -3.02
N ARG A 564 22.01 -3.88 -2.50
CA ARG A 564 20.99 -4.77 -3.06
C ARG A 564 20.75 -4.49 -4.54
N ARG A 565 20.64 -3.21 -4.93
CA ARG A 565 20.45 -2.80 -6.34
C ARG A 565 21.59 -3.22 -7.27
N GLN A 566 22.79 -3.42 -6.72
CA GLN A 566 23.97 -3.86 -7.47
C GLN A 566 24.17 -5.37 -7.46
N GLN A 567 23.42 -6.12 -6.64
CA GLN A 567 23.66 -7.55 -6.44
C GLN A 567 22.54 -8.41 -7.03
N PRO A 568 22.70 -8.97 -8.24
CA PRO A 568 21.77 -9.92 -8.83
C PRO A 568 21.56 -11.17 -7.96
N THR A 569 22.54 -11.58 -7.17
CA THR A 569 22.44 -12.70 -6.20
C THR A 569 21.28 -12.54 -5.22
N LEU A 570 20.88 -11.30 -4.90
CA LEU A 570 19.76 -10.96 -3.99
C LEU A 570 18.42 -10.74 -4.71
N ARG A 571 18.39 -10.76 -6.04
CA ARG A 571 17.24 -10.38 -6.87
C ARG A 571 16.91 -11.47 -7.89
N ARG A 572 16.90 -12.72 -7.43
CA ARG A 572 16.65 -13.87 -8.31
C ARG A 572 15.20 -13.96 -8.74
N LYS A 573 14.99 -14.40 -9.98
CA LYS A 573 13.66 -14.70 -10.54
C LYS A 573 13.19 -16.12 -10.26
N THR A 574 14.09 -16.98 -9.76
CA THR A 574 13.82 -18.37 -9.41
C THR A 574 14.22 -18.63 -7.96
N PHE A 575 13.55 -19.57 -7.32
CA PHE A 575 13.89 -19.97 -5.95
C PHE A 575 15.25 -20.64 -5.86
N LEU A 576 15.87 -20.51 -4.70
CA LEU A 576 17.09 -21.22 -4.34
C LEU A 576 16.75 -22.71 -4.11
N THR A 577 17.53 -23.61 -4.69
CA THR A 577 17.24 -25.04 -4.74
C THR A 577 18.21 -25.90 -3.92
N GLY A 578 19.36 -25.35 -3.53
CA GLY A 578 20.44 -26.11 -2.92
C GLY A 578 21.14 -27.05 -3.88
N GLN A 579 20.87 -26.96 -5.18
CA GLN A 579 21.52 -27.79 -6.22
C GLN A 579 22.75 -27.09 -6.79
N PRO A 580 23.71 -27.87 -7.38
CA PRO A 580 24.86 -27.31 -8.07
C PRO A 580 24.43 -26.28 -9.13
N PHE A 581 24.97 -25.08 -9.05
CA PHE A 581 24.53 -23.94 -9.83
C PHE A 581 25.71 -23.24 -10.55
N SER A 582 26.87 -23.16 -9.95
CA SER A 582 28.03 -22.52 -10.54
C SER A 582 28.87 -23.49 -11.41
N HIS A 583 29.76 -22.93 -12.27
CA HIS A 583 30.76 -23.72 -13.01
C HIS A 583 31.68 -24.53 -12.10
N GLU A 584 31.81 -24.13 -10.85
CA GLU A 584 32.61 -24.83 -9.83
C GLU A 584 31.81 -25.93 -9.10
N GLY A 585 30.52 -26.15 -9.48
CA GLY A 585 29.65 -27.16 -8.89
C GLY A 585 29.15 -26.80 -7.48
N LEU A 586 29.24 -25.52 -7.07
CA LEU A 586 28.67 -25.05 -5.81
C LEU A 586 27.16 -24.93 -5.88
N PRO A 587 26.42 -25.32 -4.81
CA PRO A 587 25.00 -25.06 -4.70
C PRO A 587 24.71 -23.57 -4.74
N ASP A 588 23.51 -23.18 -5.25
CA ASP A 588 23.02 -21.80 -5.25
C ASP A 588 22.85 -21.24 -3.84
N VAL A 589 22.58 -22.11 -2.86
CA VAL A 589 22.58 -21.82 -1.42
C VAL A 589 23.11 -23.02 -0.62
N SER A 590 23.89 -22.72 0.40
CA SER A 590 24.34 -23.71 1.41
C SER A 590 24.10 -23.16 2.81
N TRP A 591 23.67 -24.03 3.71
CA TRP A 591 23.33 -23.69 5.09
C TRP A 591 24.21 -24.46 6.07
N PHE A 592 24.80 -23.77 7.04
CA PHE A 592 25.69 -24.34 8.01
C PHE A 592 25.37 -23.91 9.43
N ARG A 593 25.69 -24.78 10.37
CA ARG A 593 25.74 -24.46 11.80
C ARG A 593 26.95 -23.58 12.11
N PRO A 594 27.01 -22.94 13.29
CA PRO A 594 28.17 -22.17 13.71
C PRO A 594 29.49 -22.96 13.67
N ASP A 595 29.48 -24.27 13.91
CA ASP A 595 30.66 -25.15 13.87
C ASP A 595 31.09 -25.54 12.44
N GLY A 596 30.43 -25.07 11.41
CA GLY A 596 30.69 -25.37 10.00
C GLY A 596 30.07 -26.68 9.49
N SER A 597 29.39 -27.45 10.32
CA SER A 597 28.62 -28.62 9.90
C SER A 597 27.32 -28.24 9.19
N ALA A 598 26.73 -29.18 8.46
CA ALA A 598 25.44 -28.98 7.82
C ALA A 598 24.37 -28.61 8.85
N THR A 599 23.45 -27.71 8.48
CA THR A 599 22.40 -27.24 9.37
C THR A 599 21.45 -28.37 9.76
N ASP A 600 21.13 -28.42 11.05
CA ASP A 600 20.08 -29.26 11.60
C ASP A 600 18.89 -28.33 12.00
N TRP A 601 17.83 -28.37 11.19
CA TRP A 601 16.66 -27.52 11.37
C TRP A 601 15.81 -27.86 12.61
N SER A 602 16.06 -29.01 13.24
CA SER A 602 15.30 -29.50 14.41
C SER A 602 15.86 -29.07 15.77
N ASN A 603 17.10 -28.53 15.82
CA ASN A 603 17.82 -28.36 17.09
C ASN A 603 17.46 -27.09 17.88
N GLY A 604 16.57 -26.25 17.38
CA GLY A 604 16.13 -25.04 18.07
C GLY A 604 17.18 -23.93 18.22
N ASP A 605 18.35 -24.03 17.55
CA ASP A 605 19.38 -22.99 17.55
C ASP A 605 18.86 -21.72 16.87
N LEU A 606 19.45 -20.58 17.21
CA LEU A 606 19.15 -19.26 16.65
C LEU A 606 20.41 -18.65 15.99
N ALA A 607 21.37 -19.51 15.61
CA ALA A 607 22.60 -19.09 14.96
C ALA A 607 22.89 -19.97 13.73
N MET A 608 23.28 -19.37 12.63
CA MET A 608 23.58 -20.07 11.38
C MET A 608 24.54 -19.30 10.49
N MET A 609 25.11 -20.02 9.51
CA MET A 609 25.76 -19.42 8.34
C MET A 609 25.02 -19.80 7.08
N SER A 610 25.07 -18.93 6.08
CA SER A 610 24.53 -19.20 4.75
C SER A 610 25.50 -18.67 3.70
N LEU A 611 25.77 -19.51 2.70
CA LEU A 611 26.53 -19.13 1.52
C LEU A 611 25.57 -19.06 0.33
N LEU A 612 25.42 -17.89 -0.27
CA LEU A 612 24.70 -17.70 -1.52
C LEU A 612 25.73 -17.57 -2.64
N THR A 613 25.61 -18.43 -3.66
CA THR A 613 26.51 -18.43 -4.80
C THR A 613 25.95 -17.50 -5.89
N ALA A 614 26.83 -16.70 -6.48
CA ALA A 614 26.50 -15.82 -7.59
C ALA A 614 25.93 -16.61 -8.78
N PRO A 615 24.94 -16.08 -9.52
CA PRO A 615 24.49 -16.65 -10.77
C PRO A 615 25.62 -16.75 -11.80
N SER A 616 25.45 -17.63 -12.78
CA SER A 616 26.42 -17.80 -13.87
C SER A 616 26.53 -16.54 -14.74
N VAL A 617 27.59 -16.43 -15.53
CA VAL A 617 27.80 -15.32 -16.48
C VAL A 617 26.64 -15.22 -17.50
N GLU A 618 25.96 -16.35 -17.79
CA GLU A 618 24.82 -16.37 -18.70
C GLU A 618 23.59 -15.69 -18.09
N GLU A 619 23.43 -15.78 -16.75
CA GLU A 619 22.32 -15.16 -16.00
C GLU A 619 22.68 -13.74 -15.51
N ASP A 620 23.96 -13.40 -15.41
CA ASP A 620 24.48 -12.06 -15.11
C ASP A 620 25.53 -11.63 -16.13
N PRO A 621 25.14 -11.24 -17.35
CA PRO A 621 26.07 -10.79 -18.39
C PRO A 621 26.91 -9.57 -17.99
N GLY A 622 26.45 -8.81 -17.00
CA GLY A 622 27.16 -7.65 -16.45
C GLY A 622 28.28 -7.99 -15.48
N GLY A 623 28.36 -9.25 -15.01
CA GLY A 623 29.36 -9.71 -14.06
C GLY A 623 29.34 -8.98 -12.72
N LEU A 624 28.18 -8.48 -12.30
CA LEU A 624 28.01 -7.73 -11.05
C LEU A 624 27.74 -8.61 -9.84
N ALA A 625 27.20 -9.82 -10.08
CA ALA A 625 26.85 -10.75 -9.01
C ALA A 625 28.10 -11.21 -8.23
N ARG A 626 27.94 -11.31 -6.93
CA ARG A 626 28.97 -11.77 -5.99
C ARG A 626 28.45 -12.94 -5.15
N ASP A 627 29.34 -13.83 -4.75
CA ASP A 627 29.04 -14.76 -3.67
C ASP A 627 28.90 -13.99 -2.36
N LEU A 628 27.91 -14.36 -1.56
CA LEU A 628 27.62 -13.72 -0.28
C LEU A 628 27.66 -14.74 0.84
N LEU A 629 28.40 -14.44 1.90
CA LEU A 629 28.43 -15.26 3.12
C LEU A 629 27.76 -14.48 4.25
N PHE A 630 26.73 -15.07 4.81
CA PHE A 630 25.97 -14.54 5.95
C PHE A 630 26.34 -15.30 7.22
N LEU A 631 26.67 -14.58 8.28
CA LEU A 631 26.82 -15.11 9.62
C LEU A 631 25.79 -14.44 10.52
N VAL A 632 24.91 -15.24 11.11
CA VAL A 632 23.75 -14.76 11.87
C VAL A 632 23.77 -15.38 13.26
N ASN A 633 23.73 -14.52 14.28
CA ASN A 633 23.59 -14.89 15.68
C ASN A 633 22.44 -14.11 16.31
N ALA A 634 21.25 -14.71 16.43
CA ALA A 634 20.10 -14.08 17.10
C ALA A 634 20.02 -14.46 18.59
N THR A 635 20.98 -15.22 19.12
CA THR A 635 21.04 -15.59 20.54
C THR A 635 21.38 -14.38 21.43
N ALA A 636 21.12 -14.50 22.72
CA ALA A 636 21.50 -13.50 23.72
C ALA A 636 23.01 -13.56 24.11
N ASP A 637 23.73 -14.59 23.67
CA ASP A 637 25.10 -14.87 24.00
C ASP A 637 26.04 -14.68 22.81
N GLU A 638 27.32 -14.52 23.08
CA GLU A 638 28.37 -14.61 22.05
C GLU A 638 28.46 -16.03 21.52
N ARG A 639 28.76 -16.17 20.21
CA ARG A 639 28.88 -17.45 19.53
C ARG A 639 30.18 -17.50 18.71
N GLU A 640 30.87 -18.64 18.77
CA GLU A 640 31.99 -18.94 17.90
C GLU A 640 31.48 -19.51 16.58
N PHE A 641 32.01 -19.00 15.47
CA PHE A 641 31.71 -19.45 14.11
C PHE A 641 32.96 -19.93 13.44
N ARG A 642 32.86 -21.13 12.91
CA ARG A 642 33.91 -21.75 12.10
C ARG A 642 33.46 -21.82 10.66
N VAL A 643 33.96 -20.93 9.82
CA VAL A 643 33.57 -20.90 8.41
C VAL A 643 34.08 -22.18 7.73
N PRO A 644 33.20 -22.99 7.09
CA PRO A 644 33.62 -24.23 6.45
C PRO A 644 34.59 -23.93 5.31
N GLY A 645 35.63 -24.81 5.13
CA GLY A 645 36.79 -24.61 4.26
C GLY A 645 36.51 -23.87 2.96
N LEU A 646 36.55 -22.56 3.04
CA LEU A 646 36.57 -21.72 1.88
C LEU A 646 37.92 -21.91 1.21
N ASP A 647 37.89 -22.12 -0.09
CA ASP A 647 39.12 -22.27 -0.91
C ASP A 647 40.10 -21.17 -0.51
N LYS A 648 41.38 -21.56 -0.25
CA LYS A 648 42.43 -20.64 0.24
C LYS A 648 42.70 -19.48 -0.72
N ASP A 649 42.31 -19.62 -1.97
CA ASP A 649 42.42 -18.59 -3.00
C ASP A 649 41.23 -17.60 -3.01
N ARG A 650 40.19 -17.86 -2.22
CA ARG A 650 39.00 -17.00 -2.14
C ARG A 650 39.14 -15.96 -1.04
N ARG A 651 39.21 -14.68 -1.43
CA ARG A 651 39.30 -13.58 -0.47
C ARG A 651 37.92 -13.04 -0.20
N TRP A 652 37.45 -13.18 1.03
CA TRP A 652 36.19 -12.62 1.52
C TRP A 652 36.45 -11.28 2.24
N ARG A 653 35.68 -10.27 1.92
CA ARG A 653 35.71 -8.98 2.61
C ARG A 653 34.39 -8.70 3.32
N MET A 654 34.50 -8.16 4.52
CA MET A 654 33.33 -7.71 5.26
C MET A 654 32.62 -6.59 4.48
N PHE A 655 31.32 -6.77 4.25
CA PHE A 655 30.44 -5.72 3.75
C PHE A 655 29.78 -4.99 4.92
N LEU A 656 29.26 -5.73 5.94
CA LEU A 656 28.66 -5.12 7.12
C LEU A 656 28.82 -5.99 8.37
N ASP A 657 28.74 -5.31 9.52
CA ASP A 657 28.61 -5.90 10.86
C ASP A 657 27.64 -5.03 11.67
N THR A 658 26.43 -5.54 11.94
CA THR A 658 25.40 -4.82 12.69
C THR A 658 25.76 -4.52 14.13
N SER A 659 26.76 -5.21 14.71
CA SER A 659 27.26 -5.00 16.06
C SER A 659 28.28 -3.86 16.17
N ALA A 660 28.91 -3.50 15.05
CA ALA A 660 29.90 -2.45 15.00
C ALA A 660 29.26 -1.06 15.03
N GLU A 661 30.03 -0.08 15.50
CA GLU A 661 29.65 1.33 15.46
C GLU A 661 30.13 1.98 14.15
N MET A 662 29.45 3.02 13.71
CA MET A 662 29.90 3.85 12.60
C MET A 662 31.35 4.33 12.82
N PRO A 663 32.24 4.28 11.79
CA PRO A 663 31.97 3.95 10.38
C PRO A 663 32.13 2.47 10.04
N ASN A 664 32.46 1.60 11.00
CA ASN A 664 32.85 0.20 10.76
C ASN A 664 31.65 -0.76 10.69
N ASP A 665 30.44 -0.25 10.75
CA ASP A 665 29.19 -1.03 10.68
C ASP A 665 28.79 -1.44 9.26
N ILE A 666 29.25 -0.69 8.23
CA ILE A 666 29.01 -1.00 6.81
C ILE A 666 30.12 -0.40 5.93
N PHE A 667 30.56 -1.16 4.93
CA PHE A 667 31.60 -0.81 3.96
C PHE A 667 31.00 -0.80 2.55
N PRO A 668 30.43 0.33 2.09
CA PRO A 668 29.66 0.41 0.85
C PRO A 668 30.42 -0.06 -0.40
N ASN A 669 31.75 0.09 -0.41
CA ASN A 669 32.61 -0.33 -1.53
C ASN A 669 33.08 -1.79 -1.39
N CYS A 670 32.55 -2.55 -0.45
CA CYS A 670 33.02 -3.93 -0.13
C CYS A 670 34.53 -3.99 0.18
N ASP A 671 35.08 -2.94 0.81
CA ASP A 671 36.51 -2.79 1.13
C ASP A 671 36.83 -3.01 2.62
N GLY A 672 35.89 -3.56 3.36
CA GLY A 672 36.08 -3.89 4.78
C GLY A 672 37.17 -4.95 5.03
N PRO A 673 37.42 -5.30 6.30
CA PRO A 673 38.40 -6.26 6.70
C PRO A 673 38.30 -7.60 5.95
N LEU A 674 39.44 -8.17 5.63
CA LEU A 674 39.50 -9.53 5.07
C LEU A 674 39.10 -10.54 6.14
N LEU A 675 38.35 -11.53 5.74
CA LEU A 675 38.07 -12.71 6.55
C LEU A 675 39.32 -13.58 6.59
N ASP A 676 39.78 -13.91 7.80
CA ASP A 676 40.82 -14.91 8.00
C ASP A 676 40.21 -16.30 7.88
N ASN A 677 40.59 -17.05 6.86
CA ASN A 677 40.04 -18.37 6.54
C ASN A 677 40.30 -19.45 7.60
N ASP A 678 41.29 -19.25 8.47
CA ASP A 678 41.65 -20.19 9.51
C ASP A 678 41.19 -19.74 10.92
N ALA A 679 40.52 -18.57 11.03
CA ALA A 679 40.12 -18.03 12.31
C ALA A 679 38.72 -18.48 12.74
N ASN A 680 38.60 -18.81 14.00
CA ASN A 680 37.30 -18.88 14.67
C ASN A 680 36.80 -17.45 14.91
N LEU A 681 35.65 -17.11 14.31
CA LEU A 681 35.07 -15.80 14.44
C LEU A 681 34.15 -15.74 15.67
N GLN A 682 34.35 -14.75 16.53
CA GLN A 682 33.45 -14.51 17.64
C GLN A 682 32.40 -13.47 17.25
N LEU A 683 31.12 -13.88 17.10
CA LEU A 683 30.01 -12.98 16.90
C LEU A 683 29.37 -12.64 18.24
N THR A 684 29.27 -11.36 18.52
CA THR A 684 28.51 -10.87 19.68
C THR A 684 27.03 -11.30 19.58
N CYS A 685 26.30 -11.22 20.69
CA CYS A 685 24.88 -11.50 20.71
C CYS A 685 24.11 -10.62 19.72
N ARG A 686 23.05 -11.19 19.10
CA ARG A 686 22.13 -10.49 18.22
C ARG A 686 22.85 -9.70 17.11
N THR A 687 23.63 -10.41 16.29
CA THR A 687 24.48 -9.84 15.23
C THR A 687 24.24 -10.51 13.89
N PHE A 688 24.26 -9.70 12.84
CA PHE A 688 24.30 -10.13 11.45
C PHE A 688 25.57 -9.55 10.79
N GLN A 689 26.41 -10.42 10.26
CA GLN A 689 27.56 -10.03 9.43
C GLN A 689 27.38 -10.55 8.01
N VAL A 690 27.78 -9.73 7.05
CA VAL A 690 27.78 -10.07 5.62
C VAL A 690 29.18 -9.90 5.06
N TYR A 691 29.66 -10.94 4.41
CA TYR A 691 30.92 -10.92 3.66
C TYR A 691 30.63 -11.12 2.18
N VAL A 692 31.44 -10.48 1.35
CA VAL A 692 31.36 -10.51 -0.10
C VAL A 692 32.66 -11.08 -0.64
N ARG A 693 32.58 -12.02 -1.58
CA ARG A 693 33.75 -12.54 -2.25
C ARG A 693 34.31 -11.48 -3.19
N ASN A 694 35.61 -11.19 -3.09
CA ASN A 694 36.32 -10.40 -4.09
C ASN A 694 36.50 -11.19 -5.37
N CYS A 695 36.34 -10.51 -6.52
CA CYS A 695 36.77 -11.00 -7.81
C CYS A 695 38.27 -11.03 -7.92
#